data_83b68e0d9f1c5e16698cca48d0a96579
#
_entry.id   83b68e0d9f1c5e16698cca48d0a96579
#
_cell.length_a   1.000
_cell.length_b   1.000
_cell.length_c   1.000
_cell.angle_alpha   90.00
_cell.angle_beta   90.00
_cell.angle_gamma   90.00
#
_symmetry.space_group_name_H-M   'P 1'
#
loop_
_entity.id
_entity.type
_entity.pdbx_description
1 polymer ?
#
loop_
_entity_poly.entity_id
_entity_poly.type
_entity_poly.pdbx_seq_one_letter_code
_entity_poly.pdbx_strand_id
1 'polypeptide(L)'
;MRQASWDEIQRMEEIFRARRDVPAPPPPRWMKVFSFFSWEEAVTLLIVLIAFLDVVQSINTADWVPEMPSLFTMAFLGLGLGLLLARLGLPELPSHLFALVVGAAGVVLNVAGQLQGSLSSRVSDLFDRIYIWGEALFTGGISNDNIPFVLLVVSATYLTAYMSAWSIFRWYNAWVGLIPGGLALLTNLSYLPGQKSVPLIIYLFCAIILVARVNLLRSARDWRQQRTRYPDTISLHVLNVTVWVGIGLLAMAWILPVGHGSGLLYSAWQRATAPIAEPLSDLGRVFSAINSKKGGSVHQFGSTLPLRGEVTLGGGPLMEVTATEPGLLRAQTYDYYLREGWKVGPSVKITSGTWPALKVLQTAAEAQAQRRRPVSVQVTTTRKSNVIVSAGQPLSVSVDTRVVFGADQADIASLRPVSTLAEGDQYRVDSTVSAASEGQLRSAPTTYPSWLDPYLQLPSDLPRNIRVQAAQQTSQASNPYDRAVAIERYLRTFAIDTKIRPAPPKRDSVEYFLFDLRRGYFDYHASAMVVMLRTLGIPARLAVGYVIRPEDRVQGTSVYMVSDANSFAWPEVYFPGLGWVEFNPTPSEPLLVRSDTDAAGGDIFDPSVFLDPGALDALPGAGAAGPALDALQIDEESNTVSRIIGSVIVGLLALSVLAFAIFQYSWQRGLRGLAYPVQVWEKTLRLAKWARVRPLPQETPHEILERLRRELPEVEDIDYLGASFVRSRYGQKELSAEEQERLTAVWQRARNTLLSRFLRLK
;
A
#
# COMPACT_ATOMS: atom_id res chain seq x y z
N MET A 1 5.04 -76.26 26.81
CA MET A 1 4.34 -75.46 25.81
C MET A 1 3.53 -76.42 24.97
N ARG A 2 2.19 -76.43 25.10
CA ARG A 2 1.31 -77.26 24.28
C ARG A 2 1.27 -76.66 22.87
N GLN A 3 1.70 -77.40 21.88
CA GLN A 3 1.46 -77.04 20.46
C GLN A 3 -0.06 -77.08 20.23
N ALA A 4 -0.62 -75.96 19.78
CA ALA A 4 -2.02 -75.87 19.40
C ALA A 4 -2.26 -76.83 18.23
N SER A 5 -3.34 -77.63 18.34
CA SER A 5 -3.73 -78.57 17.29
C SER A 5 -4.15 -77.83 16.01
N TRP A 6 -3.95 -78.43 14.84
CA TRP A 6 -4.36 -77.88 13.56
C TRP A 6 -5.82 -77.46 13.53
N ASP A 7 -6.69 -78.14 14.26
CA ASP A 7 -8.11 -77.81 14.42
C ASP A 7 -8.36 -76.50 15.22
N GLU A 8 -7.48 -76.18 16.20
CA GLU A 8 -7.58 -74.94 16.90
C GLU A 8 -7.10 -73.74 16.07
N ILE A 9 -6.10 -73.98 15.23
CA ILE A 9 -5.62 -72.98 14.28
C ILE A 9 -6.66 -72.69 13.21
N GLN A 10 -7.34 -73.72 12.67
CA GLN A 10 -8.42 -73.55 11.68
C GLN A 10 -9.62 -72.84 12.29
N ARG A 11 -10.04 -73.20 13.52
CA ARG A 11 -11.11 -72.50 14.24
C ARG A 11 -10.77 -71.03 14.49
N MET A 12 -9.54 -70.71 14.83
CA MET A 12 -9.10 -69.33 14.97
C MET A 12 -9.12 -68.57 13.66
N GLU A 13 -8.69 -69.18 12.57
CA GLU A 13 -8.80 -68.60 11.23
C GLU A 13 -10.24 -68.33 10.79
N GLU A 14 -11.16 -69.29 11.07
CA GLU A 14 -12.60 -69.10 10.80
C GLU A 14 -13.19 -67.94 11.64
N ILE A 15 -12.83 -67.87 12.92
CA ILE A 15 -13.27 -66.78 13.79
C ILE A 15 -12.69 -65.43 13.33
N PHE A 16 -11.44 -65.40 12.86
CA PHE A 16 -10.84 -64.20 12.26
C PHE A 16 -11.42 -63.82 10.90
N ARG A 17 -11.82 -64.81 10.06
CA ARG A 17 -12.54 -64.57 8.81
C ARG A 17 -13.96 -64.06 9.09
N ALA A 18 -14.73 -64.71 9.98
CA ALA A 18 -16.06 -64.25 10.38
C ALA A 18 -16.09 -62.85 11.00
N ARG A 19 -15.00 -62.45 11.68
CA ARG A 19 -14.85 -61.05 12.17
C ARG A 19 -14.51 -60.03 11.07
N ARG A 20 -13.93 -60.50 9.93
CA ARG A 20 -13.65 -59.58 8.79
C ARG A 20 -14.89 -59.28 7.95
N ASP A 21 -15.91 -60.12 8.00
CA ASP A 21 -17.11 -59.98 7.15
C ASP A 21 -18.28 -59.26 7.85
N VAL A 22 -18.10 -58.81 9.10
CA VAL A 22 -19.07 -57.89 9.70
C VAL A 22 -18.87 -56.52 9.13
N PRO A 23 -19.79 -56.02 8.26
CA PRO A 23 -19.67 -54.66 7.76
C PRO A 23 -19.68 -53.72 8.95
N ALA A 24 -18.62 -52.89 9.04
CA ALA A 24 -18.51 -51.85 10.06
C ALA A 24 -19.79 -50.99 10.03
N PRO A 25 -20.39 -50.67 11.17
CA PRO A 25 -21.57 -49.83 11.20
C PRO A 25 -21.29 -48.55 10.45
N PRO A 26 -22.26 -48.04 9.64
CA PRO A 26 -22.05 -46.83 8.86
C PRO A 26 -21.65 -45.68 9.80
N PRO A 27 -20.60 -44.97 9.46
CA PRO A 27 -20.12 -43.88 10.31
C PRO A 27 -21.23 -42.84 10.54
N PRO A 28 -21.36 -42.29 11.76
CA PRO A 28 -22.40 -41.35 12.11
C PRO A 28 -22.36 -40.14 11.13
N ARG A 29 -23.50 -39.56 10.84
CA ARG A 29 -23.64 -38.48 9.81
C ARG A 29 -22.66 -37.34 9.95
N TRP A 30 -22.28 -36.98 11.18
CA TRP A 30 -21.28 -35.92 11.45
C TRP A 30 -19.85 -36.34 11.03
N MET A 31 -19.53 -37.63 11.07
CA MET A 31 -18.22 -38.15 10.62
C MET A 31 -18.07 -38.11 9.09
N LYS A 32 -19.19 -38.06 8.34
CA LYS A 32 -19.18 -37.86 6.88
C LYS A 32 -18.75 -36.45 6.47
N VAL A 33 -18.95 -35.45 7.31
CA VAL A 33 -18.47 -34.09 7.09
C VAL A 33 -16.94 -34.03 7.28
N PHE A 34 -16.40 -34.78 8.23
CA PHE A 34 -14.95 -34.90 8.44
C PHE A 34 -14.24 -35.83 7.44
N SER A 35 -14.95 -36.70 6.73
CA SER A 35 -14.37 -37.55 5.68
C SER A 35 -13.94 -36.77 4.42
N PHE A 36 -14.32 -35.47 4.34
CA PHE A 36 -13.87 -34.57 3.28
C PHE A 36 -12.40 -34.16 3.43
N PHE A 37 -11.82 -34.27 4.65
CA PHE A 37 -10.45 -33.93 4.93
C PHE A 37 -9.69 -35.15 5.45
N SER A 38 -8.57 -35.47 4.83
CA SER A 38 -7.59 -36.31 5.50
C SER A 38 -6.98 -35.52 6.69
N TRP A 39 -6.61 -36.22 7.75
CA TRP A 39 -5.89 -35.61 8.88
C TRP A 39 -4.68 -34.77 8.44
N GLU A 40 -3.97 -35.25 7.46
CA GLU A 40 -2.79 -34.61 6.88
C GLU A 40 -3.12 -33.25 6.23
N GLU A 41 -4.24 -33.19 5.55
CA GLU A 41 -4.70 -31.95 4.90
C GLU A 41 -5.24 -30.95 5.93
N ALA A 42 -5.89 -31.44 6.98
CA ALA A 42 -6.35 -30.59 8.10
C ALA A 42 -5.16 -29.93 8.82
N VAL A 43 -4.10 -30.68 9.11
CA VAL A 43 -2.87 -30.14 9.70
C VAL A 43 -2.20 -29.14 8.75
N THR A 44 -2.14 -29.44 7.46
CA THR A 44 -1.58 -28.51 6.48
C THR A 44 -2.37 -27.20 6.41
N LEU A 45 -3.70 -27.29 6.41
CA LEU A 45 -4.58 -26.12 6.44
C LEU A 45 -4.38 -25.29 7.72
N LEU A 46 -4.23 -25.94 8.87
CA LEU A 46 -3.98 -25.26 10.14
C LEU A 46 -2.67 -24.48 10.11
N ILE A 47 -1.59 -25.06 9.55
CA ILE A 47 -0.30 -24.39 9.45
C ILE A 47 -0.39 -23.18 8.51
N VAL A 48 -1.06 -23.34 7.37
CA VAL A 48 -1.32 -22.22 6.44
C VAL A 48 -2.10 -21.10 7.14
N LEU A 49 -3.13 -21.48 7.89
CA LEU A 49 -3.95 -20.53 8.64
C LEU A 49 -3.12 -19.76 9.66
N ILE A 50 -2.29 -20.44 10.45
CA ILE A 50 -1.41 -19.80 11.44
C ILE A 50 -0.46 -18.83 10.75
N ALA A 51 0.21 -19.24 9.67
CA ALA A 51 1.12 -18.38 8.92
C ALA A 51 0.41 -17.13 8.35
N PHE A 52 -0.81 -17.28 7.81
CA PHE A 52 -1.59 -16.17 7.29
C PHE A 52 -2.11 -15.22 8.38
N LEU A 53 -2.59 -15.79 9.50
CA LEU A 53 -3.07 -14.99 10.63
C LEU A 53 -1.92 -14.16 11.24
N ASP A 54 -0.72 -14.72 11.28
CA ASP A 54 0.48 -14.00 11.75
C ASP A 54 0.82 -12.81 10.84
N VAL A 55 0.81 -12.99 9.51
CA VAL A 55 1.02 -11.90 8.54
C VAL A 55 -0.07 -10.82 8.68
N VAL A 56 -1.35 -11.23 8.71
CA VAL A 56 -2.49 -10.30 8.84
C VAL A 56 -2.43 -9.54 10.16
N GLN A 57 -2.12 -10.22 11.26
CA GLN A 57 -1.96 -9.60 12.57
C GLN A 57 -0.79 -8.61 12.58
N SER A 58 0.33 -8.95 11.93
CA SER A 58 1.46 -8.03 11.79
C SER A 58 1.07 -6.76 11.04
N ILE A 59 0.30 -6.87 9.94
CA ILE A 59 -0.18 -5.71 9.17
C ILE A 59 -1.15 -4.87 10.03
N ASN A 60 -2.08 -5.49 10.73
CA ASN A 60 -3.02 -4.78 11.60
C ASN A 60 -2.32 -4.02 12.74
N THR A 61 -1.26 -4.60 13.34
CA THR A 61 -0.51 -3.95 14.43
C THR A 61 0.37 -2.79 13.93
N ALA A 62 0.66 -2.73 12.64
CA ALA A 62 1.41 -1.65 12.04
C ALA A 62 0.58 -0.35 11.89
N ASP A 63 -0.75 -0.48 11.85
CA ASP A 63 -1.70 0.64 11.83
C ASP A 63 -1.33 1.68 10.75
N TRP A 64 -1.19 1.18 9.50
CA TRP A 64 -0.80 1.99 8.35
C TRP A 64 -1.81 3.09 8.02
N VAL A 65 -3.08 2.81 8.30
CA VAL A 65 -4.21 3.69 7.98
C VAL A 65 -5.20 3.63 9.15
N PRO A 66 -5.71 4.79 9.64
CA PRO A 66 -6.81 4.80 10.59
C PRO A 66 -8.02 4.01 10.04
N GLU A 67 -8.68 3.25 10.92
CA GLU A 67 -9.90 2.51 10.56
C GLU A 67 -9.69 1.46 9.45
N MET A 68 -8.56 0.72 9.45
CA MET A 68 -8.34 -0.37 8.50
C MET A 68 -9.45 -1.43 8.63
N PRO A 69 -10.11 -1.84 7.51
CA PRO A 69 -11.11 -2.89 7.55
C PRO A 69 -10.49 -4.23 7.94
N SER A 70 -11.33 -5.16 8.44
CA SER A 70 -10.85 -6.46 8.89
C SER A 70 -10.23 -7.26 7.73
N LEU A 71 -8.90 -7.39 7.75
CA LEU A 71 -8.16 -8.22 6.81
C LEU A 71 -8.41 -9.72 7.05
N PHE A 72 -8.78 -10.10 8.29
CA PHE A 72 -9.09 -11.50 8.62
C PHE A 72 -10.27 -12.03 7.79
N THR A 73 -11.31 -11.24 7.57
CA THR A 73 -12.47 -11.65 6.76
C THR A 73 -12.05 -12.01 5.33
N MET A 74 -11.14 -11.22 4.74
CA MET A 74 -10.65 -11.46 3.39
C MET A 74 -9.67 -12.62 3.32
N ALA A 75 -8.85 -12.82 4.34
CA ALA A 75 -7.98 -13.98 4.46
C ALA A 75 -8.79 -15.29 4.56
N PHE A 76 -9.82 -15.32 5.43
CA PHE A 76 -10.70 -16.49 5.55
C PHE A 76 -11.52 -16.75 4.28
N LEU A 77 -12.04 -15.69 3.64
CA LEU A 77 -12.76 -15.82 2.37
C LEU A 77 -11.84 -16.41 1.28
N GLY A 78 -10.62 -15.87 1.15
CA GLY A 78 -9.64 -16.33 0.18
C GLY A 78 -9.21 -17.78 0.43
N LEU A 79 -8.78 -18.12 1.64
CA LEU A 79 -8.38 -19.48 2.01
C LEU A 79 -9.53 -20.48 1.83
N GLY A 80 -10.73 -20.14 2.30
CA GLY A 80 -11.92 -20.99 2.21
C GLY A 80 -12.32 -21.24 0.75
N LEU A 81 -12.40 -20.20 -0.06
CA LEU A 81 -12.77 -20.31 -1.46
C LEU A 81 -11.69 -21.04 -2.28
N GLY A 82 -10.41 -20.74 -2.03
CA GLY A 82 -9.29 -21.43 -2.67
C GLY A 82 -9.29 -22.92 -2.39
N LEU A 83 -9.50 -23.30 -1.14
CA LEU A 83 -9.63 -24.71 -0.75
C LEU A 83 -10.86 -25.37 -1.38
N LEU A 84 -12.02 -24.73 -1.33
CA LEU A 84 -13.26 -25.24 -1.91
C LEU A 84 -13.11 -25.50 -3.40
N LEU A 85 -12.66 -24.52 -4.15
CA LEU A 85 -12.50 -24.63 -5.60
C LEU A 85 -11.40 -25.62 -6.01
N ALA A 86 -10.30 -25.69 -5.25
CA ALA A 86 -9.26 -26.69 -5.49
C ALA A 86 -9.80 -28.12 -5.36
N ARG A 87 -10.83 -28.34 -4.51
CA ARG A 87 -11.46 -29.65 -4.25
C ARG A 87 -12.57 -30.01 -5.22
N LEU A 88 -13.29 -29.02 -5.73
CA LEU A 88 -14.39 -29.27 -6.67
C LEU A 88 -13.93 -29.89 -7.99
N GLY A 89 -12.63 -29.91 -8.29
CA GLY A 89 -12.10 -30.53 -9.52
C GLY A 89 -12.53 -29.82 -10.81
N LEU A 90 -13.06 -28.61 -10.69
CA LEU A 90 -13.43 -27.78 -11.84
C LEU A 90 -12.20 -27.40 -12.67
N PRO A 91 -12.35 -27.04 -13.95
CA PRO A 91 -11.27 -26.48 -14.76
C PRO A 91 -10.69 -25.23 -14.08
N GLU A 92 -9.38 -25.01 -14.24
CA GLU A 92 -8.67 -23.96 -13.53
C GLU A 92 -9.18 -22.56 -13.86
N LEU A 93 -9.31 -22.25 -15.16
CA LEU A 93 -9.71 -20.92 -15.61
C LEU A 93 -11.10 -20.48 -15.10
N PRO A 94 -12.19 -21.27 -15.21
CA PRO A 94 -13.47 -20.91 -14.61
C PRO A 94 -13.42 -20.74 -13.09
N SER A 95 -12.62 -21.58 -12.41
CA SER A 95 -12.44 -21.47 -10.95
C SER A 95 -11.80 -20.15 -10.55
N HIS A 96 -10.75 -19.72 -11.27
CA HIS A 96 -10.09 -18.45 -11.02
C HIS A 96 -10.98 -17.26 -11.37
N LEU A 97 -11.75 -17.32 -12.45
CA LEU A 97 -12.71 -16.26 -12.80
C LEU A 97 -13.81 -16.13 -11.75
N PHE A 98 -14.36 -17.25 -11.28
CA PHE A 98 -15.34 -17.24 -10.20
C PHE A 98 -14.76 -16.65 -8.90
N ALA A 99 -13.54 -17.07 -8.53
CA ALA A 99 -12.86 -16.54 -7.36
C ALA A 99 -12.58 -15.05 -7.50
N LEU A 100 -12.20 -14.58 -8.70
CA LEU A 100 -11.97 -13.15 -8.96
C LEU A 100 -13.26 -12.33 -8.76
N VAL A 101 -14.39 -12.82 -9.26
CA VAL A 101 -15.69 -12.13 -9.11
C VAL A 101 -16.13 -12.08 -7.65
N VAL A 102 -16.07 -13.22 -6.95
CA VAL A 102 -16.42 -13.29 -5.52
C VAL A 102 -15.47 -12.44 -4.69
N GLY A 103 -14.18 -12.47 -5.01
CA GLY A 103 -13.17 -11.67 -4.34
C GLY A 103 -13.37 -10.18 -4.56
N ALA A 104 -13.61 -9.76 -5.81
CA ALA A 104 -13.89 -8.35 -6.13
C ALA A 104 -15.13 -7.83 -5.38
N ALA A 105 -16.21 -8.62 -5.38
CA ALA A 105 -17.41 -8.27 -4.61
C ALA A 105 -17.12 -8.19 -3.10
N GLY A 106 -16.38 -9.17 -2.54
CA GLY A 106 -15.97 -9.18 -1.15
C GLY A 106 -15.11 -7.98 -0.77
N VAL A 107 -14.13 -7.64 -1.61
CA VAL A 107 -13.25 -6.48 -1.42
C VAL A 107 -14.06 -5.17 -1.46
N VAL A 108 -14.92 -4.99 -2.47
CA VAL A 108 -15.78 -3.79 -2.58
C VAL A 108 -16.68 -3.66 -1.36
N LEU A 109 -17.33 -4.73 -0.93
CA LEU A 109 -18.22 -4.70 0.26
C LEU A 109 -17.44 -4.43 1.56
N ASN A 110 -16.25 -5.02 1.71
CA ASN A 110 -15.41 -4.83 2.89
C ASN A 110 -14.91 -3.39 3.01
N VAL A 111 -14.44 -2.81 1.90
CA VAL A 111 -13.94 -1.42 1.87
C VAL A 111 -15.11 -0.42 1.94
N ALA A 112 -16.19 -0.64 1.20
CA ALA A 112 -17.39 0.20 1.28
C ALA A 112 -18.02 0.20 2.68
N GLY A 113 -17.79 -0.84 3.49
CA GLY A 113 -18.21 -0.90 4.90
C GLY A 113 -17.61 0.21 5.77
N GLN A 114 -16.49 0.83 5.37
CA GLN A 114 -15.84 1.95 6.07
C GLN A 114 -16.48 3.31 5.73
N LEU A 115 -17.23 3.37 4.64
CA LEU A 115 -17.85 4.61 4.17
C LEU A 115 -19.23 4.81 4.80
N GLN A 116 -19.66 6.07 4.93
CA GLN A 116 -20.97 6.42 5.47
C GLN A 116 -22.02 6.51 4.36
N GLY A 117 -23.27 6.24 4.69
CA GLY A 117 -24.41 6.34 3.77
C GLY A 117 -25.04 5.01 3.38
N SER A 118 -25.89 5.01 2.36
CA SER A 118 -26.50 3.80 1.78
C SER A 118 -25.47 2.97 1.02
N LEU A 119 -25.71 1.67 0.82
CA LEU A 119 -24.75 0.81 0.10
C LEU A 119 -24.44 1.34 -1.31
N SER A 120 -25.45 1.84 -2.01
CA SER A 120 -25.26 2.41 -3.35
C SER A 120 -24.38 3.65 -3.35
N SER A 121 -24.62 4.59 -2.40
CA SER A 121 -23.79 5.79 -2.28
C SER A 121 -22.34 5.47 -1.87
N ARG A 122 -22.13 4.49 -0.98
CA ARG A 122 -20.79 4.03 -0.59
C ARG A 122 -20.00 3.45 -1.76
N VAL A 123 -20.65 2.62 -2.57
CA VAL A 123 -20.03 2.03 -3.77
C VAL A 123 -19.72 3.11 -4.80
N SER A 124 -20.63 4.08 -5.02
CA SER A 124 -20.37 5.21 -5.91
C SER A 124 -19.18 6.04 -5.43
N ASP A 125 -19.13 6.41 -4.14
CA ASP A 125 -18.02 7.16 -3.55
C ASP A 125 -16.67 6.40 -3.69
N LEU A 126 -16.69 5.07 -3.51
CA LEU A 126 -15.51 4.25 -3.70
C LEU A 126 -14.98 4.36 -5.14
N PHE A 127 -15.84 4.26 -6.16
CA PHE A 127 -15.42 4.38 -7.55
C PHE A 127 -14.92 5.79 -7.90
N ASP A 128 -15.58 6.83 -7.39
CA ASP A 128 -15.16 8.21 -7.58
C ASP A 128 -13.76 8.46 -7.00
N ARG A 129 -13.48 7.94 -5.81
CA ARG A 129 -12.16 8.04 -5.16
C ARG A 129 -11.08 7.30 -5.95
N ILE A 130 -11.38 6.09 -6.45
CA ILE A 130 -10.47 5.34 -7.30
C ILE A 130 -10.18 6.10 -8.60
N TYR A 131 -11.22 6.71 -9.20
CA TYR A 131 -11.07 7.51 -10.41
C TYR A 131 -10.15 8.73 -10.18
N ILE A 132 -10.38 9.51 -9.11
CA ILE A 132 -9.55 10.68 -8.75
C ILE A 132 -8.11 10.25 -8.45
N TRP A 133 -7.93 9.16 -7.71
CA TRP A 133 -6.62 8.61 -7.44
C TRP A 133 -5.90 8.17 -8.73
N GLY A 134 -6.62 7.54 -9.66
CA GLY A 134 -6.11 7.17 -10.97
C GLY A 134 -5.70 8.38 -11.80
N GLU A 135 -6.52 9.44 -11.80
CA GLU A 135 -6.17 10.71 -12.43
C GLU A 135 -4.87 11.29 -11.84
N ALA A 136 -4.75 11.36 -10.50
CA ALA A 136 -3.55 11.82 -9.81
C ALA A 136 -2.32 10.96 -10.18
N LEU A 137 -2.48 9.64 -10.32
CA LEU A 137 -1.40 8.73 -10.72
C LEU A 137 -0.84 9.08 -12.10
N PHE A 138 -1.71 9.34 -13.09
CA PHE A 138 -1.31 9.59 -14.47
C PHE A 138 -0.95 11.05 -14.76
N THR A 139 -1.52 12.01 -14.04
CA THR A 139 -1.27 13.46 -14.24
C THR A 139 -0.10 14.00 -13.41
N GLY A 140 0.51 13.18 -12.55
CA GLY A 140 1.56 13.65 -11.65
C GLY A 140 1.02 14.40 -10.43
N GLY A 141 -0.27 14.22 -10.10
CA GLY A 141 -0.92 14.78 -8.91
C GLY A 141 -0.51 14.08 -7.60
N ILE A 142 -1.01 14.61 -6.49
CA ILE A 142 -0.90 14.04 -5.14
C ILE A 142 -2.25 13.46 -4.75
N SER A 143 -2.27 12.38 -3.99
CA SER A 143 -3.49 11.89 -3.37
C SER A 143 -3.29 11.69 -1.87
N ASN A 144 -4.16 12.32 -1.07
CA ASN A 144 -4.24 12.14 0.37
C ASN A 144 -5.32 11.13 0.78
N ASP A 145 -5.92 10.41 -0.18
CA ASP A 145 -6.96 9.42 0.09
C ASP A 145 -6.34 8.07 0.48
N ASN A 146 -6.77 7.52 1.61
CA ASN A 146 -6.33 6.23 2.12
C ASN A 146 -7.02 5.05 1.41
N ILE A 147 -8.20 5.27 0.82
CA ILE A 147 -9.04 4.19 0.26
C ILE A 147 -8.32 3.38 -0.83
N PRO A 148 -7.58 3.97 -1.78
CA PRO A 148 -6.84 3.19 -2.78
C PRO A 148 -5.80 2.26 -2.16
N PHE A 149 -5.12 2.69 -1.09
CA PHE A 149 -4.18 1.84 -0.37
C PHE A 149 -4.90 0.70 0.37
N VAL A 150 -5.99 1.02 1.07
CA VAL A 150 -6.84 0.02 1.73
C VAL A 150 -7.31 -1.03 0.72
N LEU A 151 -7.80 -0.59 -0.44
CA LEU A 151 -8.25 -1.47 -1.52
C LEU A 151 -7.12 -2.39 -2.00
N LEU A 152 -5.91 -1.86 -2.16
CA LEU A 152 -4.73 -2.63 -2.56
C LEU A 152 -4.39 -3.70 -1.52
N VAL A 153 -4.33 -3.34 -0.23
CA VAL A 153 -3.97 -4.28 0.86
C VAL A 153 -5.04 -5.36 1.03
N VAL A 154 -6.33 -4.98 1.01
CA VAL A 154 -7.47 -5.92 1.12
C VAL A 154 -7.49 -6.89 -0.06
N SER A 155 -7.29 -6.38 -1.30
CA SER A 155 -7.21 -7.20 -2.51
C SER A 155 -6.02 -8.14 -2.50
N ALA A 156 -4.84 -7.65 -2.12
CA ALA A 156 -3.63 -8.45 -2.01
C ALA A 156 -3.78 -9.56 -0.96
N THR A 157 -4.40 -9.27 0.19
CA THR A 157 -4.69 -10.25 1.24
C THR A 157 -5.59 -11.36 0.71
N TYR A 158 -6.70 -11.00 0.04
CA TYR A 158 -7.60 -11.99 -0.55
C TYR A 158 -6.91 -12.84 -1.62
N LEU A 159 -6.24 -12.20 -2.58
CA LEU A 159 -5.58 -12.90 -3.69
C LEU A 159 -4.48 -13.86 -3.20
N THR A 160 -3.65 -13.39 -2.27
CA THR A 160 -2.59 -14.21 -1.69
C THR A 160 -3.15 -15.39 -0.91
N ALA A 161 -4.21 -15.17 -0.12
CA ALA A 161 -4.89 -16.24 0.63
C ALA A 161 -5.52 -17.27 -0.32
N TYR A 162 -6.25 -16.81 -1.34
CA TYR A 162 -6.86 -17.66 -2.35
C TYR A 162 -5.82 -18.50 -3.10
N MET A 163 -4.78 -17.84 -3.64
CA MET A 163 -3.73 -18.53 -4.40
C MET A 163 -2.91 -19.48 -3.52
N SER A 164 -2.71 -19.17 -2.24
CA SER A 164 -2.04 -20.07 -1.29
C SER A 164 -2.82 -21.37 -1.12
N ALA A 165 -4.11 -21.28 -0.81
CA ALA A 165 -4.94 -22.46 -0.65
C ALA A 165 -5.06 -23.25 -1.96
N TRP A 166 -5.29 -22.57 -3.10
CA TRP A 166 -5.35 -23.20 -4.41
C TRP A 166 -4.05 -23.94 -4.74
N SER A 167 -2.90 -23.28 -4.62
CA SER A 167 -1.59 -23.83 -4.99
C SER A 167 -1.19 -25.02 -4.11
N ILE A 168 -1.46 -24.96 -2.83
CA ILE A 168 -1.16 -26.05 -1.88
C ILE A 168 -2.02 -27.28 -2.16
N PHE A 169 -3.33 -27.10 -2.32
CA PHE A 169 -4.25 -28.24 -2.42
C PHE A 169 -4.48 -28.73 -3.87
N ARG A 170 -4.16 -27.91 -4.88
CA ARG A 170 -4.32 -28.29 -6.28
C ARG A 170 -2.99 -28.60 -6.97
N TRP A 171 -1.97 -27.72 -6.78
CA TRP A 171 -0.67 -27.83 -7.43
C TRP A 171 0.41 -28.48 -6.55
N TYR A 172 0.14 -28.69 -5.27
CA TYR A 172 1.12 -29.15 -4.28
C TYR A 172 2.37 -28.27 -4.25
N ASN A 173 2.16 -26.97 -4.24
CA ASN A 173 3.22 -25.95 -4.23
C ASN A 173 2.96 -24.93 -3.10
N ALA A 174 3.87 -24.90 -2.12
CA ALA A 174 3.77 -23.96 -1.00
C ALA A 174 4.31 -22.55 -1.33
N TRP A 175 5.21 -22.43 -2.29
CA TRP A 175 5.95 -21.19 -2.54
C TRP A 175 5.08 -20.03 -3.03
N VAL A 176 4.01 -20.33 -3.77
CA VAL A 176 3.08 -19.32 -4.29
C VAL A 176 2.42 -18.50 -3.18
N GLY A 177 2.21 -19.09 -2.01
CA GLY A 177 1.70 -18.39 -0.82
C GLY A 177 2.80 -17.84 0.08
N LEU A 178 3.87 -18.61 0.27
CA LEU A 178 4.95 -18.26 1.19
C LEU A 178 5.75 -17.03 0.73
N ILE A 179 6.04 -16.90 -0.57
CA ILE A 179 6.85 -15.77 -1.05
C ILE A 179 6.11 -14.43 -0.85
N PRO A 180 4.86 -14.25 -1.31
CA PRO A 180 4.14 -12.99 -1.11
C PRO A 180 3.87 -12.68 0.37
N GLY A 181 3.50 -13.69 1.17
CA GLY A 181 3.29 -13.54 2.61
C GLY A 181 4.55 -13.11 3.35
N GLY A 182 5.68 -13.75 3.05
CA GLY A 182 6.98 -13.39 3.62
C GLY A 182 7.44 -12.00 3.21
N LEU A 183 7.25 -11.62 1.95
CA LEU A 183 7.57 -10.29 1.46
C LEU A 183 6.72 -9.22 2.16
N ALA A 184 5.41 -9.45 2.29
CA ALA A 184 4.51 -8.55 3.00
C ALA A 184 4.95 -8.37 4.47
N LEU A 185 5.30 -9.47 5.14
CA LEU A 185 5.77 -9.44 6.53
C LEU A 185 7.12 -8.69 6.67
N LEU A 186 8.09 -8.96 5.80
CA LEU A 186 9.39 -8.27 5.81
C LEU A 186 9.22 -6.77 5.54
N THR A 187 8.40 -6.40 4.55
CA THR A 187 8.07 -5.00 4.26
C THR A 187 7.46 -4.34 5.49
N ASN A 188 6.46 -4.97 6.11
CA ASN A 188 5.79 -4.44 7.29
C ASN A 188 6.76 -4.25 8.47
N LEU A 189 7.58 -5.26 8.77
CA LEU A 189 8.57 -5.19 9.85
C LEU A 189 9.66 -4.15 9.59
N SER A 190 10.01 -3.87 8.34
CA SER A 190 10.98 -2.83 7.99
C SER A 190 10.48 -1.42 8.33
N TYR A 191 9.16 -1.22 8.44
CA TYR A 191 8.52 0.05 8.77
C TYR A 191 8.10 0.20 10.24
N LEU A 192 8.14 -0.87 11.03
CA LEU A 192 7.81 -0.80 12.45
C LEU A 192 9.03 -0.36 13.29
N PRO A 193 8.86 0.53 14.28
CA PRO A 193 9.93 0.85 15.22
C PRO A 193 10.19 -0.33 16.16
N GLY A 194 11.46 -0.58 16.46
CA GLY A 194 11.89 -1.65 17.36
C GLY A 194 12.03 -3.01 16.68
N GLN A 195 12.76 -3.92 17.33
CA GLN A 195 13.01 -5.28 16.82
C GLN A 195 11.84 -6.20 17.18
N LYS A 196 10.78 -6.20 16.38
CA LYS A 196 9.66 -7.16 16.53
C LYS A 196 9.91 -8.39 15.65
N SER A 197 10.88 -9.22 16.04
CA SER A 197 11.24 -10.44 15.29
C SER A 197 10.28 -11.62 15.48
N VAL A 198 9.39 -11.57 16.48
CA VAL A 198 8.48 -12.67 16.80
C VAL A 198 7.59 -13.10 15.63
N PRO A 199 6.88 -12.20 14.92
CA PRO A 199 6.10 -12.61 13.75
C PRO A 199 6.96 -13.28 12.67
N LEU A 200 8.17 -12.78 12.41
CA LEU A 200 9.06 -13.40 11.44
C LEU A 200 9.47 -14.81 11.84
N ILE A 201 9.74 -15.05 13.13
CA ILE A 201 10.10 -16.37 13.65
C ILE A 201 8.93 -17.35 13.48
N ILE A 202 7.72 -16.94 13.85
CA ILE A 202 6.49 -17.76 13.70
C ILE A 202 6.28 -18.09 12.24
N TYR A 203 6.36 -17.08 11.36
CA TYR A 203 6.17 -17.27 9.93
C TYR A 203 7.20 -18.23 9.31
N LEU A 204 8.49 -18.05 9.60
CA LEU A 204 9.55 -18.92 9.10
C LEU A 204 9.40 -20.35 9.60
N PHE A 205 9.03 -20.54 10.86
CA PHE A 205 8.75 -21.86 11.43
C PHE A 205 7.59 -22.54 10.70
N CYS A 206 6.47 -21.84 10.52
CA CYS A 206 5.34 -22.33 9.72
C CYS A 206 5.74 -22.64 8.26
N ALA A 207 6.58 -21.80 7.65
CA ALA A 207 7.05 -22.00 6.29
C ALA A 207 7.87 -23.29 6.13
N ILE A 208 8.81 -23.55 7.06
CA ILE A 208 9.61 -24.78 7.06
C ILE A 208 8.70 -26.01 7.14
N ILE A 209 7.77 -26.01 8.11
CA ILE A 209 6.84 -27.11 8.28
C ILE A 209 5.94 -27.28 7.05
N LEU A 210 5.44 -26.17 6.48
CA LEU A 210 4.54 -26.18 5.33
C LEU A 210 5.22 -26.76 4.09
N VAL A 211 6.47 -26.36 3.81
CA VAL A 211 7.24 -26.90 2.69
C VAL A 211 7.43 -28.42 2.83
N ALA A 212 7.81 -28.89 4.01
CA ALA A 212 7.98 -30.33 4.27
C ALA A 212 6.65 -31.08 4.12
N ARG A 213 5.55 -30.54 4.65
CA ARG A 213 4.21 -31.13 4.57
C ARG A 213 3.69 -31.20 3.14
N VAL A 214 3.81 -30.13 2.36
CA VAL A 214 3.36 -30.10 0.98
C VAL A 214 4.17 -31.08 0.13
N ASN A 215 5.48 -31.18 0.37
CA ASN A 215 6.33 -32.18 -0.29
C ASN A 215 5.91 -33.61 0.07
N LEU A 216 5.61 -33.86 1.35
CA LEU A 216 5.08 -35.18 1.78
C LEU A 216 3.74 -35.51 1.12
N LEU A 217 2.81 -34.55 1.04
CA LEU A 217 1.52 -34.74 0.36
C LEU A 217 1.71 -35.08 -1.12
N ARG A 218 2.67 -34.44 -1.78
CA ARG A 218 3.06 -34.71 -3.17
C ARG A 218 3.62 -36.14 -3.29
N SER A 219 4.60 -36.48 -2.45
CA SER A 219 5.20 -37.82 -2.44
C SER A 219 4.20 -38.92 -2.12
N ALA A 220 3.32 -38.72 -1.13
CA ALA A 220 2.28 -39.67 -0.76
C ALA A 220 1.29 -39.91 -1.93
N ARG A 221 1.03 -38.89 -2.74
CA ARG A 221 0.23 -39.07 -3.97
C ARG A 221 0.94 -39.92 -5.00
N ASP A 222 2.24 -39.63 -5.23
CA ASP A 222 3.06 -40.39 -6.20
C ASP A 222 3.21 -41.85 -5.75
N TRP A 223 3.44 -42.13 -4.46
CA TRP A 223 3.50 -43.49 -3.91
C TRP A 223 2.18 -44.23 -4.08
N ARG A 224 1.03 -43.58 -3.86
CA ARG A 224 -0.28 -44.20 -4.12
C ARG A 224 -0.48 -44.53 -5.60
N GLN A 225 -0.01 -43.70 -6.51
CA GLN A 225 -0.07 -43.98 -7.97
C GLN A 225 0.84 -45.14 -8.34
N GLN A 226 2.02 -45.25 -7.73
CA GLN A 226 2.98 -46.33 -7.94
C GLN A 226 2.65 -47.62 -7.15
N ARG A 227 1.54 -47.62 -6.36
CA ARG A 227 1.15 -48.70 -5.44
C ARG A 227 2.22 -49.10 -4.44
N THR A 228 3.12 -48.17 -4.09
CA THR A 228 4.15 -48.38 -3.06
C THR A 228 3.51 -48.32 -1.68
N ARG A 229 3.77 -49.34 -0.85
CA ARG A 229 3.34 -49.35 0.56
C ARG A 229 4.26 -48.50 1.39
N TYR A 230 3.73 -47.62 2.22
CA TYR A 230 4.47 -46.81 3.18
C TYR A 230 3.78 -46.89 4.57
N PRO A 231 4.52 -46.69 5.68
CA PRO A 231 3.95 -46.74 7.02
C PRO A 231 2.96 -45.61 7.23
N ASP A 232 1.83 -45.91 7.89
CA ASP A 232 0.81 -44.88 8.22
C ASP A 232 1.35 -43.78 9.14
N THR A 233 2.41 -44.07 9.88
CA THR A 233 3.08 -43.12 10.81
C THR A 233 4.08 -42.18 10.14
N ILE A 234 4.35 -42.30 8.84
CA ILE A 234 5.36 -41.49 8.14
C ILE A 234 5.07 -39.99 8.24
N SER A 235 3.82 -39.60 8.24
CA SER A 235 3.36 -38.22 8.39
C SER A 235 3.76 -37.61 9.73
N LEU A 236 3.63 -38.38 10.82
CA LEU A 236 4.02 -37.95 12.16
C LEU A 236 5.54 -37.88 12.31
N HIS A 237 6.26 -38.85 11.73
CA HIS A 237 7.74 -38.83 11.77
C HIS A 237 8.31 -37.63 11.00
N VAL A 238 7.82 -37.37 9.79
CA VAL A 238 8.25 -36.19 9.01
C VAL A 238 7.91 -34.91 9.74
N LEU A 239 6.72 -34.78 10.33
CA LEU A 239 6.36 -33.61 11.11
C LEU A 239 7.30 -33.41 12.31
N ASN A 240 7.54 -34.46 13.09
CA ASN A 240 8.44 -34.41 14.26
C ASN A 240 9.86 -33.98 13.86
N VAL A 241 10.45 -34.63 12.84
CA VAL A 241 11.79 -34.28 12.34
C VAL A 241 11.81 -32.82 11.85
N THR A 242 10.80 -32.40 11.10
CA THR A 242 10.76 -31.04 10.56
C THR A 242 10.63 -29.97 11.66
N VAL A 243 9.88 -30.25 12.73
CA VAL A 243 9.77 -29.37 13.90
C VAL A 243 11.15 -29.19 14.57
N TRP A 244 11.85 -30.29 14.84
CA TRP A 244 13.19 -30.20 15.46
C TRP A 244 14.22 -29.54 14.57
N VAL A 245 14.22 -29.82 13.27
CA VAL A 245 15.07 -29.14 12.29
C VAL A 245 14.74 -27.66 12.23
N GLY A 246 13.45 -27.31 12.22
CA GLY A 246 12.99 -25.90 12.23
C GLY A 246 13.47 -25.14 13.47
N ILE A 247 13.31 -25.73 14.66
CA ILE A 247 13.82 -25.16 15.91
C ILE A 247 15.34 -25.00 15.85
N GLY A 248 16.07 -26.02 15.37
CA GLY A 248 17.52 -25.95 15.23
C GLY A 248 18.00 -24.87 14.28
N LEU A 249 17.37 -24.72 13.11
CA LEU A 249 17.70 -23.68 12.14
C LEU A 249 17.42 -22.28 12.68
N LEU A 250 16.30 -22.06 13.34
CA LEU A 250 15.94 -20.78 13.94
C LEU A 250 16.87 -20.43 15.11
N ALA A 251 17.21 -21.40 15.96
CA ALA A 251 18.18 -21.21 17.03
C ALA A 251 19.57 -20.89 16.49
N MET A 252 20.02 -21.57 15.42
CA MET A 252 21.29 -21.30 14.75
C MET A 252 21.29 -19.88 14.15
N ALA A 253 20.20 -19.47 13.48
CA ALA A 253 20.07 -18.11 12.94
C ALA A 253 20.09 -17.04 14.03
N TRP A 254 19.61 -17.33 15.24
CA TRP A 254 19.66 -16.42 16.39
C TRP A 254 21.07 -16.28 16.99
N ILE A 255 21.85 -17.37 16.99
CA ILE A 255 23.22 -17.38 17.57
C ILE A 255 24.24 -16.80 16.61
N LEU A 256 24.00 -16.89 15.29
CA LEU A 256 24.92 -16.33 14.30
C LEU A 256 24.99 -14.80 14.45
N PRO A 257 26.19 -14.23 14.63
CA PRO A 257 26.32 -12.78 14.71
C PRO A 257 25.83 -12.17 13.41
N VAL A 258 24.84 -11.30 13.50
CA VAL A 258 24.41 -10.44 12.40
C VAL A 258 25.55 -9.44 12.18
N GLY A 259 26.55 -9.83 11.40
CA GLY A 259 27.61 -8.91 10.97
C GLY A 259 26.96 -7.72 10.27
N HIS A 260 27.38 -6.53 10.60
CA HIS A 260 27.01 -5.31 9.89
C HIS A 260 27.30 -5.56 8.42
N GLY A 261 26.24 -5.55 7.61
CA GLY A 261 26.18 -6.14 6.28
C GLY A 261 27.44 -5.90 5.45
N SER A 262 27.97 -6.97 4.88
CA SER A 262 29.11 -6.86 3.95
C SER A 262 28.73 -5.85 2.88
N GLY A 263 29.52 -4.78 2.72
CA GLY A 263 29.24 -3.70 1.75
C GLY A 263 29.04 -4.21 0.33
N LEU A 264 29.57 -5.41 0.02
CA LEU A 264 29.39 -6.10 -1.26
C LEU A 264 27.96 -6.60 -1.50
N LEU A 265 27.32 -7.22 -0.51
CA LEU A 265 25.94 -7.69 -0.64
C LEU A 265 24.97 -6.50 -0.69
N TYR A 266 25.22 -5.47 0.11
CA TYR A 266 24.42 -4.26 0.11
C TYR A 266 24.53 -3.50 -1.22
N SER A 267 25.73 -3.34 -1.77
CA SER A 267 25.92 -2.68 -3.06
C SER A 267 25.36 -3.49 -4.25
N ALA A 268 25.43 -4.83 -4.18
CA ALA A 268 24.80 -5.70 -5.15
C ALA A 268 23.27 -5.60 -5.09
N TRP A 269 22.70 -5.57 -3.88
CA TRP A 269 21.27 -5.36 -3.68
C TRP A 269 20.82 -4.00 -4.19
N GLN A 270 21.53 -2.92 -3.86
CA GLN A 270 21.21 -1.58 -4.36
C GLN A 270 21.23 -1.51 -5.90
N ARG A 271 22.24 -2.10 -6.55
CA ARG A 271 22.31 -2.14 -8.02
C ARG A 271 21.16 -2.95 -8.64
N ALA A 272 20.76 -4.05 -8.01
CA ALA A 272 19.66 -4.89 -8.47
C ALA A 272 18.30 -4.23 -8.31
N THR A 273 18.11 -3.40 -7.27
CA THR A 273 16.85 -2.75 -6.95
C THR A 273 16.71 -1.34 -7.51
N ALA A 274 17.82 -0.67 -7.87
CA ALA A 274 17.82 0.69 -8.40
C ALA A 274 16.83 0.92 -9.58
N PRO A 275 16.73 0.02 -10.60
CA PRO A 275 15.80 0.21 -11.70
C PRO A 275 14.32 0.20 -11.28
N ILE A 276 14.03 -0.38 -10.12
CA ILE A 276 12.67 -0.53 -9.58
C ILE A 276 12.38 0.55 -8.52
N ALA A 277 13.42 0.99 -7.82
CA ALA A 277 13.28 1.95 -6.71
C ALA A 277 12.87 3.35 -7.19
N GLU A 278 13.39 3.81 -8.34
CA GLU A 278 13.03 5.13 -8.90
C GLU A 278 11.55 5.24 -9.29
N PRO A 279 10.95 4.32 -10.09
CA PRO A 279 9.52 4.35 -10.38
C PRO A 279 8.64 4.18 -9.13
N LEU A 280 9.10 3.39 -8.15
CA LEU A 280 8.35 3.19 -6.90
C LEU A 280 8.36 4.45 -6.01
N SER A 281 9.42 5.27 -6.06
CA SER A 281 9.45 6.53 -5.30
C SER A 281 8.38 7.51 -5.78
N ASP A 282 8.08 7.52 -7.07
CA ASP A 282 7.03 8.34 -7.65
C ASP A 282 5.62 7.91 -7.23
N LEU A 283 5.43 6.62 -6.93
CA LEU A 283 4.16 6.12 -6.39
C LEU A 283 3.89 6.64 -4.97
N GLY A 284 4.92 7.01 -4.21
CA GLY A 284 4.79 7.59 -2.87
C GLY A 284 3.89 8.83 -2.83
N ARG A 285 3.82 9.62 -3.92
CA ARG A 285 2.97 10.81 -4.01
C ARG A 285 1.47 10.51 -4.01
N VAL A 286 1.06 9.38 -4.57
CA VAL A 286 -0.34 8.94 -4.63
C VAL A 286 -0.75 8.05 -3.44
N PHE A 287 0.22 7.72 -2.57
CA PHE A 287 0.04 7.05 -1.29
C PHE A 287 0.56 7.91 -0.12
N SER A 288 0.52 9.22 -0.28
CA SER A 288 1.09 10.17 0.68
C SER A 288 0.40 10.20 2.05
N ALA A 289 -0.84 9.71 2.11
CA ALA A 289 -1.62 9.61 3.35
C ALA A 289 -1.17 8.45 4.26
N ILE A 290 -0.27 7.58 3.81
CA ILE A 290 0.19 6.43 4.60
C ILE A 290 1.16 6.91 5.68
N ASN A 291 0.82 6.64 6.93
CA ASN A 291 1.66 6.97 8.07
C ASN A 291 2.71 5.89 8.31
N SER A 292 3.99 6.24 8.16
CA SER A 292 5.08 5.37 8.61
C SER A 292 5.35 5.58 10.10
N LYS A 293 5.21 4.52 10.91
CA LYS A 293 5.56 4.54 12.34
C LYS A 293 7.07 4.44 12.61
N LYS A 294 7.86 4.18 11.59
CA LYS A 294 9.31 4.26 11.70
C LYS A 294 9.64 5.75 11.78
N GLY A 295 9.93 6.25 13.00
CA GLY A 295 10.22 7.66 13.26
C GLY A 295 11.09 8.22 12.14
N GLY A 296 10.45 8.85 11.20
CA GLY A 296 11.03 9.51 10.05
C GLY A 296 10.64 10.98 10.16
N SER A 297 11.48 11.84 9.61
CA SER A 297 11.19 13.27 9.54
C SER A 297 9.78 13.49 8.94
N VAL A 298 9.02 14.40 9.51
CA VAL A 298 7.71 14.83 9.00
C VAL A 298 7.81 15.19 7.52
N HIS A 299 8.91 15.82 7.14
CA HIS A 299 9.24 16.15 5.77
C HIS A 299 10.26 15.14 5.20
N GLN A 300 9.88 14.44 4.16
CA GLN A 300 10.80 13.56 3.43
C GLN A 300 11.67 14.31 2.42
N PHE A 301 11.46 15.63 2.26
CA PHE A 301 12.14 16.51 1.32
C PHE A 301 12.17 15.94 -0.11
N GLY A 302 11.09 15.29 -0.52
CA GLY A 302 10.91 14.72 -1.86
C GLY A 302 10.43 15.74 -2.90
N SER A 303 10.04 15.25 -4.07
CA SER A 303 9.46 16.08 -5.13
C SER A 303 8.07 16.65 -4.78
N THR A 304 7.42 16.11 -3.75
CA THR A 304 6.08 16.50 -3.30
C THR A 304 6.00 16.68 -1.79
N LEU A 305 5.14 17.60 -1.34
CA LEU A 305 4.76 17.82 0.05
C LEU A 305 3.24 17.77 0.17
N PRO A 306 2.66 16.63 0.53
CA PRO A 306 1.23 16.51 0.77
C PRO A 306 0.81 17.20 2.06
N LEU A 307 -0.34 17.88 2.06
CA LEU A 307 -0.98 18.38 3.28
C LEU A 307 -1.74 17.23 3.96
N ARG A 308 -1.04 16.56 4.86
CA ARG A 308 -1.53 15.34 5.54
C ARG A 308 -2.51 15.69 6.66
N GLY A 309 -3.29 14.71 7.09
CA GLY A 309 -4.15 14.84 8.25
C GLY A 309 -3.35 14.85 9.56
N GLU A 310 -3.05 13.68 10.09
CA GLU A 310 -2.27 13.54 11.32
C GLU A 310 -0.77 13.48 11.02
N VAL A 311 0.03 14.21 11.81
CA VAL A 311 1.49 14.10 11.81
C VAL A 311 2.00 13.85 13.22
N THR A 312 2.95 12.93 13.34
CA THR A 312 3.63 12.62 14.60
C THR A 312 5.03 13.21 14.58
N LEU A 313 5.28 14.15 15.47
CA LEU A 313 6.61 14.73 15.66
C LEU A 313 7.44 13.80 16.55
N GLY A 314 8.41 13.10 15.96
CA GLY A 314 9.32 12.23 16.69
C GLY A 314 10.34 13.02 17.52
N GLY A 315 10.81 12.44 18.64
CA GLY A 315 11.84 13.08 19.49
C GLY A 315 13.27 12.59 19.21
N GLY A 316 13.48 11.74 18.20
CA GLY A 316 14.80 11.18 17.93
C GLY A 316 15.76 12.19 17.29
N PRO A 317 17.05 12.24 17.72
CA PRO A 317 18.02 13.19 17.19
C PRO A 317 18.27 12.93 15.69
N LEU A 318 18.36 14.00 14.91
CA LEU A 318 18.64 13.99 13.47
C LEU A 318 20.03 14.52 13.16
N MET A 319 20.41 15.63 13.82
CA MET A 319 21.69 16.30 13.60
C MET A 319 22.01 17.22 14.78
N GLU A 320 23.29 17.47 14.95
CA GLU A 320 23.83 18.53 15.80
C GLU A 320 24.19 19.71 14.91
N VAL A 321 23.76 20.90 15.30
CA VAL A 321 23.99 22.13 14.54
C VAL A 321 24.77 23.10 15.38
N THR A 322 25.97 23.49 14.97
CA THR A 322 26.72 24.57 15.56
C THR A 322 26.38 25.86 14.82
N ALA A 323 25.71 26.78 15.52
CA ALA A 323 25.31 28.06 14.99
C ALA A 323 25.51 29.16 16.06
N THR A 324 25.73 30.40 15.62
CA THR A 324 25.85 31.55 16.51
C THR A 324 24.51 31.93 17.14
N GLU A 325 23.43 31.75 16.40
CA GLU A 325 22.07 32.18 16.76
C GLU A 325 21.05 31.07 16.37
N PRO A 326 19.92 30.99 17.11
CA PRO A 326 18.78 30.16 16.69
C PRO A 326 18.18 30.70 15.40
N GLY A 327 17.42 29.86 14.65
CA GLY A 327 16.83 30.29 13.39
C GLY A 327 16.28 29.16 12.55
N LEU A 328 15.94 29.50 11.31
CA LEU A 328 15.37 28.57 10.35
C LEU A 328 16.47 27.90 9.53
N LEU A 329 16.42 26.57 9.43
CA LEU A 329 17.28 25.77 8.59
C LEU A 329 16.47 25.21 7.43
N ARG A 330 16.63 25.79 6.25
CA ARG A 330 15.94 25.39 5.04
C ARG A 330 16.58 24.13 4.44
N ALA A 331 15.75 23.14 4.14
CA ALA A 331 16.12 21.93 3.44
C ALA A 331 15.65 21.94 1.98
N GLN A 332 14.42 22.45 1.74
CA GLN A 332 13.82 22.47 0.40
C GLN A 332 12.76 23.57 0.30
N THR A 333 12.50 24.03 -0.96
CA THR A 333 11.38 24.90 -1.29
C THR A 333 10.45 24.21 -2.29
N TYR A 334 9.17 24.62 -2.29
CA TYR A 334 8.16 24.17 -3.22
C TYR A 334 7.48 25.37 -3.86
N ASP A 335 7.28 25.29 -5.17
CA ASP A 335 6.79 26.39 -6.00
C ASP A 335 5.42 26.13 -6.64
N TYR A 336 5.04 24.85 -6.83
CA TYR A 336 3.81 24.50 -7.52
C TYR A 336 2.75 23.96 -6.56
N TYR A 337 1.66 24.74 -6.38
CA TYR A 337 0.55 24.38 -5.52
C TYR A 337 -0.46 23.47 -6.22
N LEU A 338 -0.89 22.42 -5.54
CA LEU A 338 -1.99 21.52 -5.89
C LEU A 338 -3.04 21.56 -4.78
N ARG A 339 -4.26 21.08 -5.05
CA ARG A 339 -5.33 21.06 -4.02
C ARG A 339 -4.93 20.30 -2.75
N GLU A 340 -4.18 19.23 -2.91
CA GLU A 340 -3.79 18.30 -1.83
C GLU A 340 -2.41 18.60 -1.23
N GLY A 341 -1.70 19.61 -1.76
CA GLY A 341 -0.35 19.93 -1.28
C GLY A 341 0.51 20.63 -2.31
N TRP A 342 1.81 20.40 -2.24
CA TRP A 342 2.82 21.07 -3.05
C TRP A 342 3.67 20.09 -3.82
N LYS A 343 4.18 20.50 -4.96
CA LYS A 343 5.24 19.80 -5.68
C LYS A 343 6.32 20.79 -6.13
N VAL A 344 7.50 20.23 -6.41
CA VAL A 344 8.53 20.93 -7.14
C VAL A 344 8.05 21.10 -8.58
N GLY A 345 7.93 22.34 -9.05
CA GLY A 345 7.33 22.65 -10.33
C GLY A 345 8.21 22.24 -11.53
N PRO A 346 7.62 22.21 -12.72
CA PRO A 346 8.33 21.83 -13.95
C PRO A 346 9.39 22.87 -14.38
N SER A 347 9.34 24.07 -13.82
CA SER A 347 10.34 25.12 -14.03
C SER A 347 11.64 24.88 -13.27
N VAL A 348 11.64 23.96 -12.29
CA VAL A 348 12.87 23.55 -11.60
C VAL A 348 13.74 22.75 -12.57
N LYS A 349 14.74 23.38 -13.09
CA LYS A 349 15.78 22.71 -13.88
C LYS A 349 16.72 22.00 -12.91
N ILE A 350 16.59 20.70 -12.81
CA ILE A 350 17.62 19.86 -12.23
C ILE A 350 18.84 19.97 -13.15
N THR A 351 19.60 21.01 -13.00
CA THR A 351 20.93 21.06 -13.58
C THR A 351 21.75 20.14 -12.71
N SER A 352 21.93 18.90 -13.14
CA SER A 352 22.73 17.86 -12.48
C SER A 352 24.23 18.19 -12.50
N GLY A 353 24.57 19.44 -12.16
CA GLY A 353 25.92 19.85 -11.92
C GLY A 353 26.35 19.43 -10.51
N THR A 354 27.36 18.57 -10.41
CA THR A 354 28.07 18.38 -9.15
C THR A 354 28.86 19.65 -8.88
N TRP A 355 28.56 20.31 -7.77
CA TRP A 355 29.32 21.45 -7.29
C TRP A 355 30.37 20.91 -6.32
N PRO A 356 31.67 21.09 -6.64
CA PRO A 356 32.74 20.69 -5.73
C PRO A 356 32.63 21.41 -4.40
N ALA A 357 33.16 20.80 -3.36
CA ALA A 357 33.26 21.39 -2.04
C ALA A 357 33.85 22.82 -2.12
N LEU A 358 33.26 23.72 -1.34
CA LEU A 358 33.67 25.13 -1.19
C LEU A 358 33.55 26.01 -2.47
N LYS A 359 32.97 25.49 -3.55
CA LYS A 359 32.64 26.35 -4.70
C LYS A 359 31.56 27.35 -4.32
N VAL A 360 31.82 28.62 -4.52
CA VAL A 360 30.86 29.68 -4.21
C VAL A 360 29.69 29.62 -5.19
N LEU A 361 28.49 29.50 -4.65
CA LEU A 361 27.21 29.49 -5.38
C LEU A 361 26.77 30.95 -5.60
N GLN A 362 27.46 31.71 -6.45
CA GLN A 362 27.03 33.04 -6.80
C GLN A 362 25.85 32.98 -7.74
N THR A 363 24.70 33.42 -7.25
CA THR A 363 23.49 33.59 -8.05
C THR A 363 23.32 35.06 -8.41
N ALA A 364 22.81 35.35 -9.61
CA ALA A 364 22.60 36.74 -10.05
C ALA A 364 21.64 37.52 -9.12
N ALA A 365 20.70 36.83 -8.47
CA ALA A 365 19.80 37.45 -7.51
C ALA A 365 20.50 37.88 -6.21
N GLU A 366 21.55 37.16 -5.79
CA GLU A 366 22.33 37.53 -4.61
C GLU A 366 23.23 38.74 -4.87
N ALA A 367 23.78 38.86 -6.08
CA ALA A 367 24.52 40.03 -6.51
C ALA A 367 23.64 41.31 -6.53
N GLN A 368 22.31 41.13 -6.68
CA GLN A 368 21.32 42.21 -6.69
C GLN A 368 20.63 42.46 -5.34
N ALA A 369 20.66 41.43 -4.45
CA ALA A 369 19.99 41.55 -3.14
C ALA A 369 20.81 42.37 -2.17
N GLN A 370 20.23 43.51 -1.79
CA GLN A 370 20.81 44.41 -0.76
C GLN A 370 20.39 43.93 0.65
N ARG A 371 21.16 44.37 1.66
CA ARG A 371 20.80 44.14 3.07
C ARG A 371 20.67 42.66 3.44
N ARG A 372 21.73 41.89 3.18
CA ARG A 372 21.85 40.51 3.65
C ARG A 372 22.99 40.34 4.63
N ARG A 373 22.79 39.52 5.65
CA ARG A 373 23.78 39.20 6.68
C ARG A 373 24.35 37.80 6.42
N PRO A 374 25.68 37.60 6.45
CA PRO A 374 26.28 36.29 6.33
C PRO A 374 26.05 35.47 7.61
N VAL A 375 25.72 34.18 7.45
CA VAL A 375 25.55 33.21 8.52
C VAL A 375 26.25 31.93 8.12
N SER A 376 26.98 31.32 9.06
CA SER A 376 27.65 30.04 8.88
C SER A 376 27.07 29.01 9.85
N VAL A 377 26.71 27.85 9.38
CA VAL A 377 26.27 26.74 10.19
C VAL A 377 27.14 25.50 9.91
N GLN A 378 27.53 24.82 10.99
CA GLN A 378 28.20 23.52 10.88
C GLN A 378 27.26 22.45 11.39
N VAL A 379 27.08 21.38 10.60
CA VAL A 379 26.14 20.31 10.91
C VAL A 379 26.91 18.98 11.04
N THR A 380 26.62 18.24 12.10
CA THR A 380 27.05 16.86 12.29
C THR A 380 25.83 15.97 12.22
N THR A 381 25.80 15.00 11.30
CA THR A 381 24.66 14.10 11.13
C THR A 381 24.64 13.01 12.20
N THR A 382 23.52 12.80 12.88
CA THR A 382 23.32 11.66 13.81
C THR A 382 22.62 10.47 13.16
N ARG A 383 22.17 10.64 11.92
CA ARG A 383 21.58 9.60 11.05
C ARG A 383 22.00 9.83 9.61
N LYS A 384 21.85 8.80 8.79
CA LYS A 384 22.03 8.93 7.33
C LYS A 384 21.12 10.02 6.77
N SER A 385 21.70 10.94 6.00
CA SER A 385 20.98 12.05 5.37
C SER A 385 21.31 12.17 3.88
N ASN A 386 20.30 12.45 3.08
CA ASN A 386 20.42 12.81 1.66
C ASN A 386 20.10 14.30 1.40
N VAL A 387 20.06 15.11 2.45
CA VAL A 387 19.71 16.54 2.42
C VAL A 387 20.77 17.34 3.15
N ILE A 388 21.10 18.49 2.59
CA ILE A 388 21.94 19.52 3.21
C ILE A 388 21.02 20.67 3.61
N VAL A 389 21.08 21.09 4.87
CA VAL A 389 20.30 22.23 5.38
C VAL A 389 21.14 23.50 5.37
N SER A 390 20.49 24.66 5.17
CA SER A 390 21.12 25.97 5.12
C SER A 390 20.31 27.02 5.85
N ALA A 391 20.95 27.94 6.51
CA ALA A 391 20.28 29.13 7.05
C ALA A 391 20.07 30.15 5.91
N GLY A 392 18.84 30.28 5.43
CA GLY A 392 18.50 31.18 4.32
C GLY A 392 19.10 30.75 2.97
N GLN A 393 19.69 31.68 2.22
CA GLN A 393 20.24 31.43 0.89
C GLN A 393 21.69 30.94 0.97
N PRO A 394 22.02 29.71 0.51
CA PRO A 394 23.36 29.16 0.61
C PRO A 394 24.34 29.85 -0.37
N LEU A 395 25.56 30.08 0.08
CA LEU A 395 26.69 30.60 -0.69
C LEU A 395 27.72 29.53 -1.01
N SER A 396 28.10 28.71 -0.02
CA SER A 396 29.07 27.63 -0.19
C SER A 396 28.74 26.46 0.72
N VAL A 397 29.18 25.28 0.31
CA VAL A 397 29.04 24.03 1.08
C VAL A 397 30.38 23.31 1.12
N SER A 398 30.76 22.76 2.26
CA SER A 398 32.08 22.09 2.44
C SER A 398 32.15 20.67 1.86
N VAL A 399 31.06 20.14 1.32
CA VAL A 399 30.99 18.80 0.69
C VAL A 399 30.50 18.89 -0.72
N ASP A 400 30.86 17.89 -1.55
CA ASP A 400 30.36 17.82 -2.92
C ASP A 400 28.83 17.73 -2.97
N THR A 401 28.22 18.66 -3.68
CA THR A 401 26.79 18.92 -3.60
C THR A 401 26.15 18.99 -4.99
N ARG A 402 24.98 18.40 -5.14
CA ARG A 402 24.07 18.65 -6.27
C ARG A 402 23.15 19.79 -5.90
N VAL A 403 23.16 20.86 -6.70
CA VAL A 403 22.29 22.01 -6.51
C VAL A 403 21.05 21.86 -7.36
N VAL A 404 19.88 21.97 -6.75
CA VAL A 404 18.59 22.02 -7.44
C VAL A 404 18.18 23.49 -7.50
N PHE A 405 18.10 24.03 -8.71
CA PHE A 405 17.66 25.40 -8.92
C PHE A 405 16.13 25.47 -9.05
N GLY A 406 15.56 26.61 -8.64
CA GLY A 406 14.17 26.96 -8.85
C GLY A 406 13.90 27.44 -10.28
N ALA A 407 13.04 28.46 -10.41
CA ALA A 407 12.65 29.02 -11.70
C ALA A 407 13.79 29.74 -12.43
N ASP A 408 14.82 30.17 -11.71
CA ASP A 408 16.03 30.78 -12.24
C ASP A 408 17.28 30.14 -11.60
N GLN A 409 18.44 30.29 -12.26
CA GLN A 409 19.75 29.92 -11.69
C GLN A 409 20.10 30.75 -10.45
N ALA A 410 19.46 31.89 -10.29
CA ALA A 410 19.54 32.74 -9.12
C ALA A 410 18.82 32.18 -7.88
N ASP A 411 18.01 31.13 -8.05
CA ASP A 411 17.12 30.62 -7.02
C ASP A 411 17.46 29.16 -6.69
N ILE A 412 17.94 28.89 -5.49
CA ILE A 412 18.29 27.56 -5.04
C ILE A 412 17.10 26.98 -4.26
N ALA A 413 16.52 25.90 -4.82
CA ALA A 413 15.39 25.19 -4.23
C ALA A 413 15.84 24.17 -3.17
N SER A 414 16.92 23.42 -3.41
CA SER A 414 17.47 22.48 -2.44
C SER A 414 18.93 22.13 -2.74
N LEU A 415 19.61 21.62 -1.69
CA LEU A 415 20.98 21.10 -1.75
C LEU A 415 20.96 19.61 -1.41
N ARG A 416 21.62 18.80 -2.23
CA ARG A 416 21.72 17.36 -2.03
C ARG A 416 23.19 16.94 -2.02
N PRO A 417 23.66 16.14 -1.06
CA PRO A 417 25.01 15.62 -1.12
C PRO A 417 25.15 14.64 -2.30
N VAL A 418 26.31 14.59 -2.94
CA VAL A 418 26.58 13.66 -4.04
C VAL A 418 26.52 12.21 -3.55
N SER A 419 27.08 11.96 -2.38
CA SER A 419 26.98 10.68 -1.64
C SER A 419 26.17 10.89 -0.37
N THR A 420 25.29 9.95 -0.04
CA THR A 420 24.51 9.99 1.21
C THR A 420 25.45 10.17 2.40
N LEU A 421 25.18 11.17 3.21
CA LEU A 421 25.93 11.43 4.45
C LEU A 421 25.66 10.30 5.44
N ALA A 422 26.74 9.77 6.03
CA ALA A 422 26.65 8.75 7.08
C ALA A 422 26.47 9.40 8.46
N GLU A 423 26.17 8.60 9.46
CA GLU A 423 26.19 9.04 10.86
C GLU A 423 27.59 9.50 11.25
N GLY A 424 27.70 10.67 11.85
CA GLY A 424 28.97 11.31 12.23
C GLY A 424 29.60 12.20 11.16
N ASP A 425 29.09 12.18 9.91
CA ASP A 425 29.61 13.05 8.87
C ASP A 425 29.34 14.53 9.21
N GLN A 426 30.31 15.38 8.89
CA GLN A 426 30.22 16.83 9.14
C GLN A 426 30.26 17.60 7.83
N TYR A 427 29.47 18.67 7.80
CA TYR A 427 29.52 19.66 6.73
C TYR A 427 29.27 21.07 7.26
N ARG A 428 29.77 22.05 6.55
CA ARG A 428 29.56 23.48 6.82
C ARG A 428 28.87 24.12 5.63
N VAL A 429 27.90 24.99 5.93
CA VAL A 429 27.24 25.82 4.92
C VAL A 429 27.38 27.27 5.31
N ASP A 430 27.96 28.06 4.42
CA ASP A 430 27.97 29.52 4.52
C ASP A 430 26.77 30.03 3.70
N SER A 431 25.97 30.91 4.29
CA SER A 431 24.69 31.37 3.77
C SER A 431 24.49 32.83 4.00
N THR A 432 23.46 33.42 3.41
CA THR A 432 22.98 34.76 3.72
C THR A 432 21.51 34.74 4.11
N VAL A 433 21.15 35.52 5.12
CA VAL A 433 19.77 35.74 5.55
C VAL A 433 19.38 37.21 5.33
N SER A 434 18.07 37.49 5.22
CA SER A 434 17.58 38.84 5.05
C SER A 434 17.86 39.67 6.31
N ALA A 435 18.38 40.89 6.14
CA ALA A 435 18.57 41.89 7.18
C ALA A 435 17.82 43.20 6.82
N ALA A 436 16.78 43.08 5.97
CA ALA A 436 15.96 44.21 5.57
C ALA A 436 15.07 44.71 6.72
N SER A 437 15.08 46.05 6.94
CA SER A 437 14.19 46.68 7.89
C SER A 437 12.74 46.72 7.40
N GLU A 438 11.78 46.91 8.31
CA GLU A 438 10.37 47.09 7.92
C GLU A 438 10.18 48.25 6.94
N GLY A 439 10.87 49.36 7.16
CA GLY A 439 10.82 50.54 6.29
C GLY A 439 11.25 50.22 4.87
N GLN A 440 12.34 49.45 4.71
CA GLN A 440 12.83 49.00 3.40
C GLN A 440 11.85 48.04 2.71
N LEU A 441 11.25 47.12 3.47
CA LEU A 441 10.26 46.17 2.94
C LEU A 441 8.97 46.88 2.51
N ARG A 442 8.51 47.91 3.24
CA ARG A 442 7.35 48.74 2.86
C ARG A 442 7.61 49.58 1.61
N SER A 443 8.86 50.01 1.40
CA SER A 443 9.26 50.81 0.24
C SER A 443 9.72 50.01 -0.95
N ALA A 444 9.76 48.67 -0.86
CA ALA A 444 10.19 47.81 -1.95
C ALA A 444 9.31 48.01 -3.20
N PRO A 445 9.89 47.97 -4.41
CA PRO A 445 9.15 48.06 -5.66
C PRO A 445 8.11 46.91 -5.79
N THR A 446 7.03 47.17 -6.51
CA THR A 446 5.95 46.19 -6.78
C THR A 446 6.03 45.56 -8.15
N THR A 447 7.04 45.90 -8.95
CA THR A 447 7.28 45.32 -10.29
C THR A 447 8.17 44.10 -10.13
N TYR A 448 7.63 42.94 -10.41
CA TYR A 448 8.32 41.66 -10.28
C TYR A 448 8.97 41.23 -11.61
N PRO A 449 10.20 40.69 -11.60
CA PRO A 449 10.82 40.07 -12.76
C PRO A 449 10.02 38.84 -13.23
N SER A 450 9.99 38.56 -14.53
CA SER A 450 9.20 37.45 -15.12
C SER A 450 9.61 36.05 -14.64
N TRP A 451 10.84 35.86 -14.17
CA TRP A 451 11.25 34.58 -13.62
C TRP A 451 10.48 34.21 -12.34
N LEU A 452 9.79 35.16 -11.71
CA LEU A 452 8.93 34.93 -10.53
C LEU A 452 7.51 34.46 -10.88
N ASP A 453 7.12 34.39 -12.15
CA ASP A 453 5.79 33.94 -12.56
C ASP A 453 5.41 32.55 -12.01
N PRO A 454 6.30 31.56 -11.90
CA PRO A 454 6.01 30.29 -11.27
C PRO A 454 5.61 30.41 -9.78
N TYR A 455 6.09 31.45 -9.09
CA TYR A 455 5.77 31.71 -7.69
C TYR A 455 4.45 32.46 -7.49
N LEU A 456 3.72 32.70 -8.58
CA LEU A 456 2.32 33.15 -8.60
C LEU A 456 1.35 32.05 -9.02
N GLN A 457 1.85 30.86 -9.33
CA GLN A 457 1.02 29.74 -9.81
C GLN A 457 -0.02 29.34 -8.78
N LEU A 458 -1.27 29.18 -9.25
CA LEU A 458 -2.40 28.66 -8.52
C LEU A 458 -3.24 27.77 -9.46
N PRO A 459 -3.94 26.76 -8.96
CA PRO A 459 -4.88 25.98 -9.75
C PRO A 459 -5.97 26.87 -10.37
N SER A 460 -6.38 26.56 -11.60
CA SER A 460 -7.43 27.34 -12.32
C SER A 460 -8.78 27.30 -11.62
N ASP A 461 -9.00 26.26 -10.84
CA ASP A 461 -10.22 25.98 -10.07
C ASP A 461 -10.08 26.26 -8.57
N LEU A 462 -9.08 27.11 -8.20
CA LEU A 462 -8.92 27.54 -6.80
C LEU A 462 -10.22 28.18 -6.29
N PRO A 463 -10.74 27.77 -5.11
CA PRO A 463 -11.94 28.32 -4.52
C PRO A 463 -11.90 29.85 -4.37
N ARG A 464 -12.97 30.53 -4.82
CA ARG A 464 -13.05 32.00 -4.80
C ARG A 464 -13.02 32.60 -3.39
N ASN A 465 -13.53 31.88 -2.39
CA ASN A 465 -13.56 32.31 -0.99
C ASN A 465 -12.15 32.57 -0.44
N ILE A 466 -11.12 31.83 -0.85
CA ILE A 466 -9.72 32.07 -0.46
C ILE A 466 -9.28 33.48 -0.91
N ARG A 467 -9.57 33.84 -2.16
CA ARG A 467 -9.25 35.18 -2.71
C ARG A 467 -10.00 36.28 -2.02
N VAL A 468 -11.29 36.06 -1.73
CA VAL A 468 -12.12 37.01 -1.01
C VAL A 468 -11.58 37.23 0.42
N GLN A 469 -11.21 36.15 1.10
CA GLN A 469 -10.65 36.20 2.44
C GLN A 469 -9.30 36.95 2.46
N ALA A 470 -8.41 36.67 1.50
CA ALA A 470 -7.14 37.36 1.37
C ALA A 470 -7.34 38.87 1.15
N ALA A 471 -8.24 39.27 0.23
CA ALA A 471 -8.55 40.67 -0.01
C ALA A 471 -9.17 41.34 1.21
N GLN A 472 -10.04 40.65 1.96
CA GLN A 472 -10.67 41.20 3.18
C GLN A 472 -9.63 41.44 4.25
N GLN A 473 -8.74 40.48 4.53
CA GLN A 473 -7.72 40.64 5.58
C GLN A 473 -6.69 41.70 5.24
N THR A 474 -6.47 42.00 3.96
CA THR A 474 -5.48 42.97 3.50
C THR A 474 -6.07 44.32 3.06
N SER A 475 -7.36 44.55 3.32
CA SER A 475 -8.11 45.72 2.83
C SER A 475 -7.50 47.08 3.30
N GLN A 476 -6.82 47.09 4.43
CA GLN A 476 -6.17 48.30 4.99
C GLN A 476 -4.66 48.39 4.66
N ALA A 477 -4.12 47.37 4.00
CA ALA A 477 -2.69 47.29 3.67
C ALA A 477 -2.40 47.86 2.28
N SER A 478 -1.55 48.89 2.20
CA SER A 478 -1.25 49.60 0.95
C SER A 478 -0.11 48.97 0.12
N ASN A 479 0.79 48.25 0.75
CA ASN A 479 1.98 47.67 0.13
C ASN A 479 2.10 46.15 0.38
N PRO A 480 2.95 45.44 -0.37
CA PRO A 480 3.09 43.96 -0.27
C PRO A 480 3.52 43.49 1.13
N TYR A 481 4.38 44.25 1.83
CA TYR A 481 4.84 43.89 3.17
C TYR A 481 3.70 43.93 4.20
N ASP A 482 2.96 45.04 4.26
CA ASP A 482 1.84 45.14 5.20
C ASP A 482 0.72 44.13 4.87
N ARG A 483 0.51 43.75 3.60
CA ARG A 483 -0.38 42.67 3.24
C ARG A 483 0.11 41.34 3.79
N ALA A 484 1.40 41.05 3.68
CA ALA A 484 1.98 39.80 4.21
C ALA A 484 1.83 39.75 5.74
N VAL A 485 2.13 40.84 6.46
CA VAL A 485 1.95 40.95 7.92
C VAL A 485 0.49 40.78 8.33
N ALA A 486 -0.46 41.35 7.57
CA ALA A 486 -1.89 41.22 7.87
C ALA A 486 -2.36 39.77 7.77
N ILE A 487 -1.94 39.03 6.72
CA ILE A 487 -2.24 37.62 6.57
C ILE A 487 -1.55 36.78 7.64
N GLU A 488 -0.29 37.04 7.93
CA GLU A 488 0.46 36.41 9.02
C GLU A 488 -0.27 36.50 10.34
N ARG A 489 -0.67 37.70 10.76
CA ARG A 489 -1.47 37.92 11.98
C ARG A 489 -2.79 37.19 11.97
N TYR A 490 -3.50 37.21 10.86
CA TYR A 490 -4.77 36.47 10.72
C TYR A 490 -4.57 34.99 10.95
N LEU A 491 -3.60 34.37 10.28
CA LEU A 491 -3.36 32.94 10.40
C LEU A 491 -2.87 32.53 11.80
N ARG A 492 -2.16 33.40 12.50
CA ARG A 492 -1.74 33.15 13.87
C ARG A 492 -2.88 33.12 14.89
N THR A 493 -4.11 33.51 14.51
CA THR A 493 -5.31 33.32 15.33
C THR A 493 -5.83 31.89 15.30
N PHE A 494 -5.30 31.05 14.42
CA PHE A 494 -5.75 29.66 14.28
C PHE A 494 -4.97 28.76 15.25
N ALA A 495 -5.67 27.74 15.81
CA ALA A 495 -5.06 26.86 16.78
C ALA A 495 -4.06 25.88 16.15
N ILE A 496 -3.01 25.53 16.90
CA ILE A 496 -2.10 24.44 16.51
C ILE A 496 -2.73 23.09 16.86
N ASP A 497 -2.78 22.21 15.88
CA ASP A 497 -3.24 20.83 16.05
C ASP A 497 -2.52 19.92 15.04
N THR A 498 -1.80 18.93 15.54
CA THR A 498 -1.12 17.91 14.71
C THR A 498 -1.98 16.70 14.39
N LYS A 499 -3.20 16.63 14.98
CA LYS A 499 -4.16 15.51 14.83
C LYS A 499 -5.42 15.95 14.11
N ILE A 500 -5.27 16.58 12.97
CA ILE A 500 -6.40 17.02 12.15
C ILE A 500 -6.83 15.91 11.18
N ARG A 501 -8.06 16.03 10.65
CA ARG A 501 -8.49 15.20 9.52
C ARG A 501 -8.00 15.82 8.21
N PRO A 502 -7.56 15.00 7.23
CA PRO A 502 -7.22 15.52 5.91
C PRO A 502 -8.47 16.10 5.23
N ALA A 503 -8.27 16.99 4.27
CA ALA A 503 -9.37 17.52 3.46
C ALA A 503 -10.12 16.37 2.77
N PRO A 504 -11.47 16.43 2.69
CA PRO A 504 -12.24 15.46 1.92
C PRO A 504 -11.79 15.43 0.45
N PRO A 505 -11.94 14.30 -0.25
CA PRO A 505 -11.65 14.23 -1.68
C PRO A 505 -12.34 15.34 -2.48
N LYS A 506 -11.69 15.85 -3.50
CA LYS A 506 -12.15 16.99 -4.34
C LYS A 506 -12.16 18.35 -3.66
N ARG A 507 -11.82 18.46 -2.39
CA ARG A 507 -11.79 19.74 -1.69
C ARG A 507 -10.35 20.25 -1.57
N ASP A 508 -10.17 21.55 -1.76
CA ASP A 508 -8.87 22.20 -1.57
C ASP A 508 -8.48 22.19 -0.10
N SER A 509 -7.24 21.77 0.21
CA SER A 509 -6.75 21.62 1.58
C SER A 509 -6.60 22.95 2.31
N VAL A 510 -6.24 24.02 1.59
CA VAL A 510 -6.12 25.37 2.17
C VAL A 510 -7.52 25.95 2.42
N GLU A 511 -8.47 25.73 1.52
CA GLU A 511 -9.87 26.11 1.74
C GLU A 511 -10.40 25.42 3.00
N TYR A 512 -10.23 24.11 3.10
CA TYR A 512 -10.70 23.31 4.23
C TYR A 512 -10.07 23.76 5.55
N PHE A 513 -8.78 24.12 5.53
CA PHE A 513 -8.09 24.68 6.69
C PHE A 513 -8.66 26.05 7.11
N LEU A 514 -8.86 26.97 6.14
CA LEU A 514 -9.26 28.35 6.43
C LEU A 514 -10.72 28.46 6.94
N PHE A 515 -11.65 27.63 6.43
CA PHE A 515 -13.08 27.81 6.65
C PHE A 515 -13.72 26.76 7.54
N ASP A 516 -13.19 25.52 7.54
CA ASP A 516 -13.82 24.42 8.28
C ASP A 516 -13.04 24.05 9.54
N LEU A 517 -11.73 23.82 9.42
CA LEU A 517 -10.93 23.37 10.56
C LEU A 517 -10.52 24.51 11.49
N ARG A 518 -10.00 25.59 10.94
CA ARG A 518 -9.38 26.73 11.65
C ARG A 518 -8.36 26.31 12.71
N ARG A 519 -7.73 25.18 12.50
CA ARG A 519 -6.68 24.59 13.31
C ARG A 519 -5.83 23.65 12.44
N GLY A 520 -4.54 23.55 12.72
CA GLY A 520 -3.62 22.72 11.96
C GLY A 520 -2.19 22.92 12.41
N TYR A 521 -1.26 22.34 11.69
CA TYR A 521 0.17 22.48 11.97
C TYR A 521 0.85 23.37 10.91
N PHE A 522 2.13 23.59 11.08
CA PHE A 522 2.93 24.56 10.31
C PHE A 522 2.76 24.46 8.78
N ASP A 523 2.61 23.24 8.19
CA ASP A 523 2.41 23.10 6.74
C ASP A 523 1.13 23.79 6.27
N TYR A 524 0.05 23.69 7.04
CA TYR A 524 -1.22 24.34 6.71
C TYR A 524 -1.17 25.85 6.85
N HIS A 525 -0.57 26.35 7.94
CA HIS A 525 -0.43 27.78 8.18
C HIS A 525 0.44 28.44 7.09
N ALA A 526 1.60 27.82 6.80
CA ALA A 526 2.51 28.33 5.78
C ALA A 526 1.90 28.25 4.39
N SER A 527 1.24 27.13 4.04
CA SER A 527 0.56 26.96 2.75
C SER A 527 -0.56 27.98 2.56
N ALA A 528 -1.38 28.20 3.58
CA ALA A 528 -2.46 29.18 3.51
C ALA A 528 -1.93 30.59 3.26
N MET A 529 -0.84 30.99 3.94
CA MET A 529 -0.21 32.28 3.71
C MET A 529 0.32 32.41 2.28
N VAL A 530 1.05 31.41 1.77
CA VAL A 530 1.58 31.46 0.39
C VAL A 530 0.43 31.56 -0.64
N VAL A 531 -0.62 30.71 -0.50
CA VAL A 531 -1.75 30.73 -1.43
C VAL A 531 -2.50 32.05 -1.37
N MET A 532 -2.78 32.59 -0.18
CA MET A 532 -3.43 33.89 -0.02
C MET A 532 -2.60 35.04 -0.66
N LEU A 533 -1.29 35.07 -0.46
CA LEU A 533 -0.39 36.07 -1.07
C LEU A 533 -0.40 35.97 -2.60
N ARG A 534 -0.34 34.77 -3.14
CA ARG A 534 -0.39 34.54 -4.60
C ARG A 534 -1.71 35.02 -5.22
N THR A 535 -2.84 34.90 -4.50
CA THR A 535 -4.12 35.45 -4.95
C THR A 535 -4.13 36.96 -5.07
N LEU A 536 -3.22 37.65 -4.36
CA LEU A 536 -3.01 39.08 -4.38
C LEU A 536 -1.90 39.55 -5.35
N GLY A 537 -1.33 38.60 -6.14
CA GLY A 537 -0.25 38.89 -7.07
C GLY A 537 1.12 39.09 -6.40
N ILE A 538 1.32 38.61 -5.19
CA ILE A 538 2.58 38.70 -4.45
C ILE A 538 3.32 37.37 -4.58
N PRO A 539 4.52 37.31 -5.21
CA PRO A 539 5.29 36.08 -5.34
C PRO A 539 5.71 35.52 -3.99
N ALA A 540 5.33 34.29 -3.74
CA ALA A 540 5.63 33.59 -2.50
C ALA A 540 5.86 32.10 -2.76
N ARG A 541 6.69 31.45 -1.94
CA ARG A 541 6.96 30.02 -1.98
C ARG A 541 6.91 29.39 -0.61
N LEU A 542 6.71 28.08 -0.58
CA LEU A 542 6.74 27.31 0.65
C LEU A 542 8.15 26.79 0.89
N ALA A 543 8.74 27.13 2.01
CA ALA A 543 10.00 26.57 2.48
C ALA A 543 9.73 25.54 3.59
N VAL A 544 10.50 24.47 3.60
CA VAL A 544 10.44 23.42 4.63
C VAL A 544 11.84 23.07 5.11
N GLY A 545 11.91 22.67 6.36
CA GLY A 545 13.16 22.32 7.01
C GLY A 545 12.98 22.16 8.51
N TYR A 546 13.81 22.83 9.27
CA TYR A 546 13.83 22.76 10.74
C TYR A 546 13.93 24.15 11.36
N VAL A 547 13.38 24.31 12.55
CA VAL A 547 13.57 25.48 13.39
C VAL A 547 14.50 25.13 14.54
N ILE A 548 15.54 25.92 14.76
CA ILE A 548 16.41 25.84 15.92
C ILE A 548 15.87 26.82 16.95
N ARG A 549 15.58 26.34 18.15
CA ARG A 549 15.08 27.12 19.27
C ARG A 549 16.17 27.34 20.32
N PRO A 550 16.07 28.36 21.14
CA PRO A 550 17.00 28.57 22.26
C PRO A 550 17.10 27.37 23.22
N GLU A 551 15.98 26.69 23.47
CA GLU A 551 15.90 25.48 24.32
C GLU A 551 16.60 24.26 23.74
N ASP A 552 16.79 24.17 22.41
CA ASP A 552 17.52 23.09 21.77
C ASP A 552 19.02 23.13 22.00
N ARG A 553 19.51 24.23 22.62
CA ARG A 553 20.93 24.48 22.86
C ARG A 553 21.47 23.59 23.96
N VAL A 554 22.57 22.91 23.67
CA VAL A 554 23.34 22.19 24.69
C VAL A 554 24.02 23.17 25.61
N GLN A 555 23.77 23.06 26.91
CA GLN A 555 24.25 24.04 27.92
C GLN A 555 25.77 24.25 27.83
N GLY A 556 26.17 25.50 27.81
CA GLY A 556 27.59 25.90 27.78
C GLY A 556 28.27 25.77 26.41
N THR A 557 27.53 25.47 25.36
CA THR A 557 28.06 25.31 24.00
C THR A 557 27.29 26.16 22.98
N SER A 558 27.79 26.24 21.74
CA SER A 558 27.06 26.80 20.58
C SER A 558 26.38 25.71 19.73
N VAL A 559 26.18 24.53 20.30
CA VAL A 559 25.60 23.36 19.63
C VAL A 559 24.12 23.26 19.98
N TYR A 560 23.29 23.03 18.96
CA TYR A 560 21.86 22.78 19.08
C TYR A 560 21.55 21.36 18.64
N MET A 561 20.75 20.64 19.43
CA MET A 561 20.26 19.30 19.10
C MET A 561 18.99 19.41 18.29
N VAL A 562 19.03 19.04 17.01
CA VAL A 562 17.87 19.06 16.12
C VAL A 562 17.27 17.67 16.00
N SER A 563 15.97 17.57 16.24
CA SER A 563 15.17 16.34 16.17
C SER A 563 14.03 16.47 15.16
N ASP A 564 13.24 15.43 14.97
CA ASP A 564 12.01 15.50 14.16
C ASP A 564 10.99 16.50 14.74
N ALA A 565 11.04 16.79 16.05
CA ALA A 565 10.20 17.81 16.69
C ALA A 565 10.52 19.25 16.24
N ASN A 566 11.68 19.45 15.64
CA ASN A 566 12.09 20.72 15.07
C ASN A 566 11.65 20.90 13.61
N SER A 567 10.94 19.91 13.01
CA SER A 567 10.41 20.03 11.66
C SER A 567 9.49 21.23 11.54
N PHE A 568 9.68 22.04 10.51
CA PHE A 568 8.96 23.27 10.32
C PHE A 568 8.75 23.64 8.86
N ALA A 569 7.69 24.42 8.59
CA ALA A 569 7.41 25.01 7.29
C ALA A 569 7.06 26.48 7.44
N TRP A 570 7.53 27.31 6.51
CA TRP A 570 7.29 28.74 6.52
C TRP A 570 7.17 29.28 5.09
N PRO A 571 6.46 30.41 4.90
CA PRO A 571 6.43 31.12 3.63
C PRO A 571 7.67 31.98 3.46
N GLU A 572 8.22 32.01 2.24
CA GLU A 572 9.19 32.99 1.80
C GLU A 572 8.52 33.90 0.75
N VAL A 573 8.56 35.21 0.95
CA VAL A 573 7.96 36.23 0.08
C VAL A 573 9.05 37.03 -0.58
N TYR A 574 8.94 37.26 -1.91
CA TYR A 574 9.96 37.97 -2.64
C TYR A 574 9.71 39.46 -2.67
N PHE A 575 10.75 40.25 -2.32
CA PHE A 575 10.77 41.71 -2.42
C PHE A 575 11.87 42.14 -3.39
N PRO A 576 11.53 42.85 -4.49
CA PRO A 576 12.51 43.29 -5.48
C PRO A 576 13.62 44.12 -4.83
N GLY A 577 14.88 43.78 -5.15
CA GLY A 577 16.08 44.40 -4.56
C GLY A 577 16.49 43.86 -3.17
N LEU A 578 15.61 43.15 -2.45
CA LEU A 578 15.88 42.59 -1.12
C LEU A 578 15.89 41.05 -1.12
N GLY A 579 15.32 40.41 -2.18
CA GLY A 579 15.27 38.96 -2.34
C GLY A 579 14.17 38.31 -1.54
N TRP A 580 14.34 37.00 -1.22
CA TRP A 580 13.42 36.22 -0.43
C TRP A 580 13.50 36.59 1.04
N VAL A 581 12.34 36.78 1.67
CA VAL A 581 12.17 37.18 3.09
C VAL A 581 11.20 36.19 3.76
N GLU A 582 11.60 35.63 4.87
CA GLU A 582 10.86 34.64 5.63
C GLU A 582 9.72 35.31 6.45
N PHE A 583 8.59 34.60 6.63
CA PHE A 583 7.49 34.95 7.51
C PHE A 583 7.09 33.76 8.36
N ASN A 584 6.41 34.00 9.49
CA ASN A 584 5.97 32.92 10.37
C ASN A 584 4.49 33.04 10.75
N PRO A 585 3.56 32.47 9.97
CA PRO A 585 2.13 32.43 10.29
C PRO A 585 1.75 31.42 11.37
N THR A 586 2.70 30.62 11.88
CA THR A 586 2.44 29.54 12.83
C THR A 586 2.55 30.03 14.26
N PRO A 587 1.50 29.95 15.08
CA PRO A 587 1.53 30.57 16.44
C PRO A 587 2.42 29.83 17.45
N SER A 588 2.86 28.59 17.17
CA SER A 588 3.77 27.85 18.06
C SER A 588 5.20 28.42 18.09
N GLU A 589 5.56 29.20 17.11
CA GLU A 589 6.89 29.81 17.02
C GLU A 589 6.77 31.35 17.09
N PRO A 590 7.77 32.04 17.60
CA PRO A 590 7.73 33.52 17.71
C PRO A 590 7.65 34.18 16.33
N LEU A 591 7.19 35.42 16.31
CA LEU A 591 7.30 36.29 15.13
C LEU A 591 8.76 36.57 14.82
N LEU A 592 9.06 36.64 13.51
CA LEU A 592 10.37 37.10 13.05
C LEU A 592 10.42 38.63 13.19
N VAL A 593 11.12 39.12 14.22
CA VAL A 593 11.25 40.55 14.53
C VAL A 593 12.24 41.20 13.55
N ARG A 594 11.83 42.31 12.95
CA ARG A 594 12.66 43.13 12.06
C ARG A 594 12.91 44.49 12.70
N SER A 595 14.12 45.04 12.49
CA SER A 595 14.41 46.35 13.05
C SER A 595 13.60 47.45 12.35
N ASP A 596 13.07 48.41 13.10
CA ASP A 596 12.40 49.59 12.56
C ASP A 596 13.39 50.62 11.99
N THR A 597 14.68 50.49 12.28
CA THR A 597 15.72 51.43 11.91
C THR A 597 16.59 50.88 10.77
N ASP A 598 17.06 51.74 9.88
CA ASP A 598 18.01 51.42 8.81
C ASP A 598 19.42 51.06 9.31
N ALA A 599 19.62 50.93 10.63
CA ALA A 599 20.88 50.51 11.22
C ALA A 599 21.20 49.04 10.80
N ALA A 600 22.39 48.83 10.27
CA ALA A 600 22.85 47.52 9.91
C ALA A 600 23.00 46.62 11.14
N GLY A 601 22.28 45.50 11.20
CA GLY A 601 22.53 44.46 12.19
C GLY A 601 21.46 44.29 13.27
N GLY A 602 20.17 44.32 12.94
CA GLY A 602 19.13 43.84 13.86
C GLY A 602 19.11 42.31 13.89
N ASP A 603 19.11 41.68 15.06
CA ASP A 603 18.93 40.26 15.23
C ASP A 603 17.57 39.84 14.69
N ILE A 604 17.52 38.74 13.92
CA ILE A 604 16.27 38.20 13.35
C ILE A 604 15.40 37.59 14.45
N PHE A 605 16.00 37.25 15.57
CA PHE A 605 15.35 36.76 16.79
C PHE A 605 15.68 37.67 17.98
N ASP A 606 14.65 38.24 18.60
CA ASP A 606 14.77 38.91 19.89
C ASP A 606 14.35 37.91 21.00
N PRO A 607 15.29 37.43 21.82
CA PRO A 607 14.99 36.54 22.93
C PRO A 607 14.07 37.15 23.99
N SER A 608 13.96 38.47 24.06
CA SER A 608 13.16 39.17 25.10
C SER A 608 11.65 39.06 24.86
N VAL A 609 11.22 38.74 23.63
CA VAL A 609 9.80 38.52 23.29
C VAL A 609 9.25 37.24 23.93
N PHE A 610 10.11 36.32 24.40
CA PHE A 610 9.72 35.08 25.08
C PHE A 610 9.32 35.25 26.55
N LEU A 611 9.47 36.44 27.12
CA LEU A 611 9.36 36.66 28.58
C LEU A 611 8.03 37.28 29.02
N ASP A 612 7.08 37.57 28.13
CA ASP A 612 5.79 38.13 28.55
C ASP A 612 4.60 37.18 28.22
N PRO A 613 4.19 36.33 29.20
CA PRO A 613 2.96 35.50 29.06
C PRO A 613 1.67 36.33 29.10
N GLY A 614 1.74 37.62 29.43
CA GLY A 614 0.56 38.47 29.62
C GLY A 614 0.03 39.19 28.37
N ALA A 615 0.76 39.13 27.26
CA ALA A 615 0.34 39.78 25.99
C ALA A 615 -0.84 39.09 25.26
N LEU A 616 -1.24 37.92 25.70
CA LEU A 616 -2.36 37.15 25.09
C LEU A 616 -3.74 37.52 25.64
N ASP A 617 -3.82 38.22 26.79
CA ASP A 617 -5.11 38.55 27.45
C ASP A 617 -5.73 39.88 26.99
N ALA A 618 -5.09 40.59 26.07
CA ALA A 618 -5.54 41.94 25.64
C ALA A 618 -6.25 41.98 24.27
N LEU A 619 -6.75 40.84 23.77
CA LEU A 619 -7.55 40.82 22.53
C LEU A 619 -9.05 40.81 22.84
N PRO A 620 -9.83 41.86 22.50
CA PRO A 620 -11.28 41.88 22.67
C PRO A 620 -11.92 41.02 21.54
N GLY A 621 -12.68 39.98 21.91
CA GLY A 621 -13.59 39.38 20.98
C GLY A 621 -13.67 37.85 20.90
N ALA A 622 -13.49 37.11 21.99
CA ALA A 622 -13.91 35.71 22.04
C ALA A 622 -15.32 35.62 22.63
N GLY A 623 -16.31 35.67 21.78
CA GLY A 623 -17.69 35.47 22.22
C GLY A 623 -18.74 35.82 21.17
N ALA A 624 -18.97 34.94 20.21
CA ALA A 624 -20.29 34.76 19.58
C ALA A 624 -20.28 33.46 18.74
N ALA A 625 -20.96 32.47 19.26
CA ALA A 625 -21.36 31.30 18.48
C ALA A 625 -22.30 31.77 17.35
N GLY A 626 -21.88 31.56 16.11
CA GLY A 626 -22.73 31.76 14.95
C GLY A 626 -23.73 30.59 14.81
N PRO A 627 -24.93 30.86 14.22
CA PRO A 627 -25.98 29.86 14.15
C PRO A 627 -25.61 28.67 13.25
N ALA A 628 -26.08 27.49 13.67
CA ALA A 628 -26.02 26.27 12.90
C ALA A 628 -26.71 26.50 11.54
N LEU A 629 -25.96 26.26 10.46
CA LEU A 629 -26.51 26.20 9.12
C LEU A 629 -27.15 24.83 8.94
N ASP A 630 -28.47 24.86 8.88
CA ASP A 630 -29.30 23.73 8.46
C ASP A 630 -28.91 23.22 7.08
N ALA A 631 -28.95 21.92 6.98
CA ALA A 631 -28.63 21.16 5.80
C ALA A 631 -29.37 21.65 4.56
N LEU A 632 -28.68 22.17 3.58
CA LEU A 632 -29.15 22.25 2.21
C LEU A 632 -29.20 20.84 1.63
N GLN A 633 -30.40 20.30 1.55
CA GLN A 633 -30.71 19.14 0.71
C GLN A 633 -30.42 19.51 -0.74
N ILE A 634 -29.45 18.90 -1.34
CA ILE A 634 -29.28 18.88 -2.78
C ILE A 634 -29.94 17.58 -3.27
N ASP A 635 -31.19 17.68 -3.66
CA ASP A 635 -31.83 16.72 -4.53
C ASP A 635 -31.29 16.93 -5.95
N GLU A 636 -30.37 16.05 -6.36
CA GLU A 636 -30.20 15.64 -7.77
C GLU A 636 -29.10 14.60 -7.82
N GLU A 637 -29.44 13.37 -8.13
CA GLU A 637 -28.65 12.37 -8.86
C GLU A 637 -29.16 10.93 -8.66
N SER A 638 -30.44 10.71 -8.82
CA SER A 638 -30.95 9.32 -8.82
C SER A 638 -30.62 8.53 -10.11
N ASN A 639 -30.17 9.22 -11.15
CA ASN A 639 -29.89 8.57 -12.44
C ASN A 639 -28.48 8.05 -12.64
N THR A 640 -27.49 8.59 -11.93
CA THR A 640 -26.09 8.18 -12.08
C THR A 640 -25.83 6.85 -11.36
N VAL A 641 -26.44 6.67 -10.19
CA VAL A 641 -26.29 5.45 -9.37
C VAL A 641 -26.92 4.25 -10.07
N SER A 642 -28.09 4.41 -10.71
CA SER A 642 -28.72 3.31 -11.48
C SER A 642 -27.88 2.91 -12.70
N ARG A 643 -27.19 3.85 -13.35
CA ARG A 643 -26.26 3.58 -14.45
C ARG A 643 -25.00 2.84 -13.99
N ILE A 644 -24.43 3.19 -12.82
CA ILE A 644 -23.26 2.52 -12.25
C ILE A 644 -23.63 1.10 -11.79
N ILE A 645 -24.73 0.93 -11.06
CA ILE A 645 -25.23 -0.39 -10.66
C ILE A 645 -25.56 -1.22 -11.90
N GLY A 646 -26.19 -0.64 -12.90
CA GLY A 646 -26.45 -1.26 -14.20
C GLY A 646 -25.15 -1.69 -14.88
N SER A 647 -24.12 -0.83 -14.90
CA SER A 647 -22.81 -1.14 -15.49
C SER A 647 -22.08 -2.26 -14.75
N VAL A 648 -22.13 -2.29 -13.42
CA VAL A 648 -21.57 -3.37 -12.60
C VAL A 648 -22.31 -4.69 -12.85
N ILE A 649 -23.63 -4.67 -12.90
CA ILE A 649 -24.45 -5.86 -13.22
C ILE A 649 -24.17 -6.32 -14.64
N VAL A 650 -24.09 -5.42 -15.62
CA VAL A 650 -23.74 -5.72 -17.01
C VAL A 650 -22.30 -6.27 -17.09
N GLY A 651 -21.36 -5.70 -16.35
CA GLY A 651 -20.00 -6.22 -16.25
C GLY A 651 -19.92 -7.63 -15.66
N LEU A 652 -20.68 -7.91 -14.61
CA LEU A 652 -20.80 -9.22 -14.00
C LEU A 652 -21.49 -10.23 -14.93
N LEU A 653 -22.52 -9.81 -15.66
CA LEU A 653 -23.18 -10.61 -16.68
C LEU A 653 -22.26 -10.88 -17.85
N ALA A 654 -21.52 -9.88 -18.34
CA ALA A 654 -20.53 -10.03 -19.40
C ALA A 654 -19.39 -11.01 -18.99
N LEU A 655 -18.88 -10.88 -17.76
CA LEU A 655 -17.92 -11.82 -17.18
C LEU A 655 -18.50 -13.23 -17.04
N SER A 656 -19.77 -13.37 -16.64
CA SER A 656 -20.45 -14.66 -16.55
C SER A 656 -20.65 -15.29 -17.95
N VAL A 657 -21.02 -14.49 -18.94
CA VAL A 657 -21.13 -14.93 -20.35
C VAL A 657 -19.77 -15.32 -20.91
N LEU A 658 -18.73 -14.54 -20.62
CA LEU A 658 -17.35 -14.84 -21.01
C LEU A 658 -16.86 -16.15 -20.34
N ALA A 659 -17.10 -16.30 -19.05
CA ALA A 659 -16.78 -17.54 -18.32
C ALA A 659 -17.51 -18.74 -18.90
N PHE A 660 -18.80 -18.57 -19.25
CA PHE A 660 -19.60 -19.60 -19.92
C PHE A 660 -19.08 -19.91 -21.33
N ALA A 661 -18.71 -18.89 -22.09
CA ALA A 661 -18.14 -19.07 -23.43
C ALA A 661 -16.78 -19.79 -23.37
N ILE A 662 -15.91 -19.44 -22.41
CA ILE A 662 -14.64 -20.12 -22.17
C ILE A 662 -14.87 -21.56 -21.72
N PHE A 663 -15.87 -21.79 -20.85
CA PHE A 663 -16.27 -23.12 -20.44
C PHE A 663 -16.73 -23.95 -21.64
N GLN A 664 -17.62 -23.42 -22.50
CA GLN A 664 -18.10 -24.04 -23.71
C GLN A 664 -16.97 -24.34 -24.70
N TYR A 665 -16.05 -23.37 -24.88
CA TYR A 665 -14.87 -23.55 -25.70
C TYR A 665 -13.96 -24.68 -25.17
N SER A 666 -13.68 -24.67 -23.87
CA SER A 666 -12.88 -25.70 -23.19
C SER A 666 -13.57 -27.10 -23.27
N TRP A 667 -14.90 -27.11 -23.10
CA TRP A 667 -15.70 -28.34 -23.21
C TRP A 667 -15.66 -28.94 -24.61
N GLN A 668 -15.70 -28.11 -25.65
CA GLN A 668 -15.65 -28.53 -27.04
C GLN A 668 -14.24 -28.73 -27.60
N ARG A 669 -13.21 -28.26 -26.87
CA ARG A 669 -11.82 -28.36 -27.32
C ARG A 669 -11.40 -29.83 -27.52
N GLY A 670 -10.90 -30.16 -28.72
CA GLY A 670 -10.48 -31.52 -29.10
C GLY A 670 -11.63 -32.45 -29.48
N LEU A 671 -12.89 -31.99 -29.51
CA LEU A 671 -14.04 -32.77 -30.00
C LEU A 671 -14.42 -32.40 -31.44
N ARG A 672 -13.96 -31.23 -31.93
CA ARG A 672 -14.26 -30.77 -33.29
C ARG A 672 -13.54 -31.69 -34.31
N GLY A 673 -14.28 -32.16 -35.29
CA GLY A 673 -13.76 -33.05 -36.34
C GLY A 673 -13.74 -34.55 -36.01
N LEU A 674 -14.14 -34.96 -34.78
CA LEU A 674 -14.31 -36.37 -34.45
C LEU A 674 -15.69 -36.87 -34.86
N ALA A 675 -15.80 -38.16 -35.23
CA ALA A 675 -17.09 -38.82 -35.49
C ALA A 675 -17.99 -38.76 -34.22
N TYR A 676 -19.30 -38.65 -34.42
CA TYR A 676 -20.26 -38.48 -33.32
C TYR A 676 -20.12 -39.48 -32.15
N PRO A 677 -19.96 -40.82 -32.40
CA PRO A 677 -19.77 -41.78 -31.33
C PRO A 677 -18.50 -41.55 -30.51
N VAL A 678 -17.44 -41.06 -31.15
CA VAL A 678 -16.17 -40.73 -30.49
C VAL A 678 -16.34 -39.48 -29.62
N GLN A 679 -17.07 -38.48 -30.11
CA GLN A 679 -17.41 -37.29 -29.30
C GLN A 679 -18.22 -37.64 -28.04
N VAL A 680 -19.22 -38.52 -28.19
CA VAL A 680 -20.07 -38.96 -27.07
C VAL A 680 -19.24 -39.70 -26.02
N TRP A 681 -18.35 -40.61 -26.47
CA TRP A 681 -17.45 -41.35 -25.59
C TRP A 681 -16.54 -40.39 -24.79
N GLU A 682 -15.86 -39.48 -25.45
CA GLU A 682 -15.00 -38.50 -24.81
C GLU A 682 -15.76 -37.58 -23.81
N LYS A 683 -16.98 -37.14 -24.16
CA LYS A 683 -17.85 -36.41 -23.26
C LYS A 683 -18.24 -37.24 -22.03
N THR A 684 -18.52 -38.52 -22.22
CA THR A 684 -18.82 -39.42 -21.09
C THR A 684 -17.64 -39.61 -20.17
N LEU A 685 -16.43 -39.76 -20.70
CA LEU A 685 -15.20 -39.85 -19.89
C LEU A 685 -14.89 -38.56 -19.13
N ARG A 686 -15.16 -37.39 -19.73
CA ARG A 686 -15.00 -36.08 -19.04
C ARG A 686 -15.98 -35.94 -17.86
N LEU A 687 -17.25 -36.34 -18.06
CA LEU A 687 -18.25 -36.35 -16.99
C LEU A 687 -17.95 -37.39 -15.90
N ALA A 688 -17.50 -38.60 -16.30
CA ALA A 688 -17.09 -39.65 -15.37
C ALA A 688 -15.94 -39.15 -14.44
N LYS A 689 -14.96 -38.42 -14.99
CA LYS A 689 -13.93 -37.77 -14.19
C LYS A 689 -14.51 -36.80 -13.13
N TRP A 690 -15.52 -36.03 -13.50
CA TRP A 690 -16.19 -35.10 -12.57
C TRP A 690 -17.01 -35.84 -11.51
N ALA A 691 -17.66 -36.94 -11.90
CA ALA A 691 -18.39 -37.81 -10.98
C ALA A 691 -17.47 -38.74 -10.15
N ARG A 692 -16.15 -38.50 -10.16
CA ARG A 692 -15.10 -39.27 -9.46
C ARG A 692 -14.96 -40.72 -9.93
N VAL A 693 -15.60 -41.12 -11.01
CA VAL A 693 -15.33 -42.34 -11.71
C VAL A 693 -14.14 -42.11 -12.65
N ARG A 694 -12.91 -42.32 -12.15
CA ARG A 694 -11.69 -42.02 -12.91
C ARG A 694 -11.21 -43.26 -13.69
N PRO A 695 -11.34 -43.29 -15.03
CA PRO A 695 -10.65 -44.30 -15.83
C PRO A 695 -9.13 -44.13 -15.69
N LEU A 696 -8.40 -45.21 -15.58
CA LEU A 696 -6.94 -45.19 -15.57
C LEU A 696 -6.41 -45.04 -17.01
N PRO A 697 -5.27 -44.35 -17.21
CA PRO A 697 -4.71 -44.15 -18.56
C PRO A 697 -4.37 -45.42 -19.32
N GLN A 698 -4.25 -46.54 -18.63
CA GLN A 698 -3.86 -47.87 -19.18
C GLN A 698 -5.07 -48.77 -19.44
N GLU A 699 -6.28 -48.38 -19.05
CA GLU A 699 -7.48 -49.18 -19.23
C GLU A 699 -7.93 -49.16 -20.69
N THR A 700 -8.27 -50.34 -21.20
CA THR A 700 -8.89 -50.48 -22.51
C THR A 700 -10.34 -49.94 -22.47
N PRO A 701 -10.94 -49.59 -23.61
CA PRO A 701 -12.33 -49.16 -23.67
C PRO A 701 -13.30 -50.15 -23.02
N HIS A 702 -13.00 -51.45 -23.07
CA HIS A 702 -13.82 -52.49 -22.46
C HIS A 702 -13.71 -52.46 -20.92
N GLU A 703 -12.53 -52.34 -20.37
CA GLU A 703 -12.32 -52.22 -18.91
C GLU A 703 -12.95 -50.95 -18.35
N ILE A 704 -12.90 -49.85 -19.10
CA ILE A 704 -13.56 -48.59 -18.75
C ILE A 704 -15.09 -48.80 -18.71
N LEU A 705 -15.65 -49.51 -19.69
CA LEU A 705 -17.06 -49.85 -19.73
C LEU A 705 -17.50 -50.70 -18.55
N GLU A 706 -16.76 -51.76 -18.22
CA GLU A 706 -17.05 -52.58 -17.06
C GLU A 706 -17.03 -51.78 -15.75
N ARG A 707 -16.13 -50.79 -15.66
CA ARG A 707 -16.09 -49.88 -14.54
C ARG A 707 -17.31 -48.96 -14.50
N LEU A 708 -17.64 -48.33 -15.63
CA LEU A 708 -18.82 -47.50 -15.78
C LEU A 708 -20.11 -48.26 -15.45
N ARG A 709 -20.23 -49.53 -15.90
CA ARG A 709 -21.35 -50.40 -15.61
C ARG A 709 -21.49 -50.70 -14.11
N ARG A 710 -20.38 -50.99 -13.42
CA ARG A 710 -20.37 -51.16 -11.95
C ARG A 710 -20.75 -49.95 -11.19
N GLU A 711 -20.32 -48.78 -11.66
CA GLU A 711 -20.53 -47.52 -10.99
C GLU A 711 -21.88 -46.83 -11.35
N LEU A 712 -22.47 -47.19 -12.49
CA LEU A 712 -23.73 -46.64 -13.01
C LEU A 712 -24.72 -47.74 -13.34
N PRO A 713 -25.15 -48.58 -12.38
CA PRO A 713 -26.06 -49.69 -12.61
C PRO A 713 -27.46 -49.24 -13.09
N GLU A 714 -27.79 -47.96 -12.87
CA GLU A 714 -29.07 -47.35 -13.27
C GLU A 714 -29.16 -47.01 -14.77
N VAL A 715 -28.02 -47.09 -15.52
CA VAL A 715 -27.98 -46.76 -16.94
C VAL A 715 -28.08 -48.03 -17.76
N GLU A 716 -29.29 -48.35 -18.23
CA GLU A 716 -29.50 -49.41 -19.17
C GLU A 716 -28.74 -49.17 -20.47
N ASP A 717 -28.23 -50.23 -21.08
CA ASP A 717 -27.50 -50.22 -22.37
C ASP A 717 -26.20 -49.40 -22.37
N ILE A 718 -25.55 -49.20 -21.22
CA ILE A 718 -24.27 -48.42 -21.16
C ILE A 718 -23.19 -49.08 -22.09
N ASP A 719 -23.28 -50.37 -22.29
CA ASP A 719 -22.39 -51.12 -23.19
C ASP A 719 -22.48 -50.66 -24.64
N TYR A 720 -23.65 -50.12 -25.05
CA TYR A 720 -23.85 -49.60 -26.39
C TYR A 720 -23.01 -48.35 -26.68
N LEU A 721 -22.69 -47.54 -25.64
CA LEU A 721 -21.76 -46.40 -25.75
C LEU A 721 -20.37 -46.85 -26.18
N GLY A 722 -19.83 -47.88 -25.54
CA GLY A 722 -18.52 -48.41 -25.87
C GLY A 722 -18.47 -49.19 -27.17
N ALA A 723 -19.49 -49.99 -27.43
CA ALA A 723 -19.58 -50.72 -28.70
C ALA A 723 -19.63 -49.76 -29.90
N SER A 724 -20.41 -48.70 -29.80
CA SER A 724 -20.50 -47.64 -30.81
C SER A 724 -19.18 -46.88 -30.98
N PHE A 725 -18.46 -46.59 -29.89
CA PHE A 725 -17.13 -45.98 -29.93
C PHE A 725 -16.12 -46.92 -30.64
N VAL A 726 -16.02 -48.20 -30.23
CA VAL A 726 -15.08 -49.15 -30.80
C VAL A 726 -15.35 -49.35 -32.28
N ARG A 727 -16.63 -49.52 -32.67
CA ARG A 727 -17.06 -49.69 -34.08
C ARG A 727 -16.68 -48.45 -34.93
N SER A 728 -16.88 -47.24 -34.41
CA SER A 728 -16.55 -46.00 -35.13
C SER A 728 -15.05 -45.71 -35.17
N ARG A 729 -14.33 -45.93 -34.06
CA ARG A 729 -12.91 -45.59 -33.95
C ARG A 729 -11.99 -46.59 -34.64
N TYR A 730 -12.28 -47.87 -34.47
CA TYR A 730 -11.42 -48.94 -34.96
C TYR A 730 -12.01 -49.65 -36.21
N GLY A 731 -13.34 -49.71 -36.32
CA GLY A 731 -14.00 -50.35 -37.47
C GLY A 731 -14.30 -49.45 -38.66
N GLN A 732 -14.08 -48.13 -38.49
CA GLN A 732 -14.34 -47.08 -39.50
C GLN A 732 -15.75 -47.15 -40.15
N LYS A 733 -16.73 -47.71 -39.43
CA LYS A 733 -18.13 -47.82 -39.91
C LYS A 733 -18.94 -46.65 -39.29
N GLU A 734 -19.66 -45.95 -40.15
CA GLU A 734 -20.61 -44.93 -39.71
C GLU A 734 -21.87 -45.59 -39.14
N LEU A 735 -22.47 -44.95 -38.15
CA LEU A 735 -23.73 -45.36 -37.55
C LEU A 735 -24.90 -44.84 -38.39
N SER A 736 -25.94 -45.66 -38.56
CA SER A 736 -27.19 -45.22 -39.18
C SER A 736 -27.89 -44.15 -38.34
N ALA A 737 -28.85 -43.42 -38.90
CA ALA A 737 -29.60 -42.40 -38.20
C ALA A 737 -30.29 -42.94 -36.93
N GLU A 738 -30.89 -44.12 -37.02
CA GLU A 738 -31.56 -44.82 -35.93
C GLU A 738 -30.58 -45.24 -34.80
N GLU A 739 -29.40 -45.73 -35.19
CA GLU A 739 -28.32 -46.09 -34.28
C GLU A 739 -27.76 -44.84 -33.56
N GLN A 740 -27.68 -43.66 -34.24
CA GLN A 740 -27.26 -42.38 -33.62
C GLN A 740 -28.28 -41.86 -32.61
N GLU A 741 -29.58 -42.04 -32.92
CA GLU A 741 -30.65 -41.63 -31.99
C GLU A 741 -30.61 -42.49 -30.72
N ARG A 742 -30.45 -43.81 -30.87
CA ARG A 742 -30.28 -44.73 -29.74
C ARG A 742 -29.06 -44.35 -28.89
N LEU A 743 -27.92 -44.08 -29.53
CA LEU A 743 -26.70 -43.63 -28.85
C LEU A 743 -26.93 -42.35 -28.06
N THR A 744 -27.68 -41.40 -28.65
CA THR A 744 -28.01 -40.12 -28.00
C THR A 744 -28.89 -40.35 -26.78
N ALA A 745 -29.86 -41.23 -26.83
CA ALA A 745 -30.73 -41.57 -25.71
C ALA A 745 -29.96 -42.19 -24.53
N VAL A 746 -29.05 -43.16 -24.84
CA VAL A 746 -28.19 -43.80 -23.85
C VAL A 746 -27.25 -42.76 -23.21
N TRP A 747 -26.67 -41.87 -24.03
CA TRP A 747 -25.79 -40.83 -23.54
C TRP A 747 -26.53 -39.80 -22.67
N GLN A 748 -27.75 -39.42 -22.99
CA GLN A 748 -28.54 -38.50 -22.17
C GLN A 748 -28.82 -39.10 -20.79
N ARG A 749 -29.12 -40.40 -20.70
CA ARG A 749 -29.29 -41.13 -19.43
C ARG A 749 -27.99 -41.14 -18.65
N ALA A 750 -26.89 -41.56 -19.26
CA ALA A 750 -25.56 -41.58 -18.63
C ALA A 750 -25.12 -40.18 -18.15
N ARG A 751 -25.33 -39.14 -18.96
CA ARG A 751 -25.05 -37.77 -18.62
C ARG A 751 -25.84 -37.31 -17.37
N ASN A 752 -27.14 -37.57 -17.35
CA ASN A 752 -27.99 -37.12 -16.24
C ASN A 752 -27.64 -37.86 -14.95
N THR A 753 -27.34 -39.16 -15.01
CA THR A 753 -26.88 -39.95 -13.85
C THR A 753 -25.50 -39.46 -13.36
N LEU A 754 -24.54 -39.20 -14.25
CA LEU A 754 -23.23 -38.66 -13.88
C LEU A 754 -23.32 -37.25 -13.29
N LEU A 755 -24.15 -36.39 -13.87
CA LEU A 755 -24.40 -35.04 -13.32
C LEU A 755 -25.10 -35.08 -11.98
N SER A 756 -26.14 -35.93 -11.81
CA SER A 756 -26.81 -36.10 -10.53
C SER A 756 -25.87 -36.66 -9.47
N ARG A 757 -24.98 -37.58 -9.84
CA ARG A 757 -23.95 -38.09 -8.94
C ARG A 757 -22.93 -37.01 -8.57
N PHE A 758 -22.50 -36.19 -9.51
CA PHE A 758 -21.64 -35.07 -9.27
C PHE A 758 -22.30 -34.05 -8.30
N LEU A 759 -23.59 -33.77 -8.48
CA LEU A 759 -24.36 -32.88 -7.63
C LEU A 759 -24.73 -33.49 -6.26
N ARG A 760 -24.95 -34.81 -6.19
CA ARG A 760 -25.24 -35.54 -4.91
C ARG A 760 -23.99 -35.84 -4.09
N LEU A 761 -22.80 -35.63 -4.63
CA LEU A 761 -21.55 -35.67 -3.87
C LEU A 761 -21.34 -34.42 -3.06
N LYS A 762 -22.44 -33.67 -2.85
CA LYS A 762 -22.55 -32.63 -1.80
C LYS A 762 -22.86 -33.26 -0.45
#